data_3b45ed2e985529ad756ab4aa536c7a4a
#
_entry.id   3b45ed2e985529ad756ab4aa536c7a4a
#
_cell.length_a   1.000
_cell.length_b   1.000
_cell.length_c   1.000
_cell.angle_alpha   90.00
_cell.angle_beta   90.00
_cell.angle_gamma   90.00
#
_symmetry.space_group_name_H-M   'P 1'
#
loop_
_entity.id
_entity.type
_entity.pdbx_description
1 polymer ?
#
loop_
_entity_poly.entity_id
_entity_poly.type
_entity_poly.pdbx_seq_one_letter_code
_entity_poly.pdbx_strand_id
1 'polypeptide(L)'
;MLRFPRASWHPIVLSFTLFCLNAYICRELFTAGFIGNLSSNEAAFVSIARFFQLHPGDWQWFPWFNGGMPIENAYQPLLPVATALAGSLSGWPLERAFHCTMALAFCCGPVTLFWFVFDWSASLAAAFFAGLIYSLASPAEWVIPILRLHGEGWGSLRLFNLIRYAEDPHIAALTLLPIALLFLRRGKLLPAVIASSAVVLTNGFGAVDLAIGCLCIALSLRRGMARLMATGLVTWLLISPWLPPSLLLLMNRDQWSAHGYYHGGLAIVAALAAFAALWFITRPIASAFERFAILLALPMLIIPAGYFLLNMTLVPQASRYQLEFEMAAAILLAALLARIPRQWLVVAALIAASIPLTKSARRFARPMLQPIDIAQTIQYKTDRWLNQNLPGSRAMVSGDTEFLYNAISENPQMSGGHEPTVPDLVNRFAIYEIYTDTAAGDHAADVSLIWLKAFGNSAVTIPAEKSRENYHPFTHPHKFDGALPVLRHEEDDTIFAIPRRSNSLAHVLPRNAVVSREPIHGLDVDPVRPYVAALEDPAMPVATLTWQGPSRGTIVTTMKPDQLISVQETYAPGWRATSGSSEIPVRKDGLGLMVLAPHCNGPCEVDLRFGASAEAWLCRILCTIASLTILILPRLE
;
A
#
# COMPACT_ATOMS: atom_id res chain seq x y z
N MET A 1 -16.21 -4.99 -31.82
CA MET A 1 -15.60 -6.21 -32.38
C MET A 1 -14.14 -5.96 -32.68
N LEU A 2 -13.25 -6.80 -32.15
CA LEU A 2 -11.82 -6.81 -32.47
C LEU A 2 -11.70 -7.20 -33.95
N ARG A 3 -11.43 -6.26 -34.87
CA ARG A 3 -11.00 -6.59 -36.20
C ARG A 3 -9.56 -7.12 -36.12
N PHE A 4 -9.43 -8.41 -35.83
CA PHE A 4 -8.17 -9.10 -36.09
C PHE A 4 -8.03 -9.24 -37.61
N PRO A 5 -6.92 -8.83 -38.24
CA PRO A 5 -6.61 -9.26 -39.57
C PRO A 5 -6.61 -10.79 -39.57
N ARG A 6 -7.15 -11.42 -40.60
CA ARG A 6 -7.33 -12.87 -40.79
C ARG A 6 -6.34 -13.69 -39.94
N ALA A 7 -6.90 -14.51 -39.07
CA ALA A 7 -6.32 -15.44 -38.12
C ALA A 7 -4.79 -15.71 -38.25
N SER A 8 -3.94 -14.72 -37.91
CA SER A 8 -2.52 -14.99 -37.72
C SER A 8 -2.31 -15.36 -36.25
N TRP A 9 -1.94 -16.57 -35.99
CA TRP A 9 -1.62 -17.11 -34.67
C TRP A 9 -0.32 -16.47 -34.08
N HIS A 10 0.47 -15.77 -34.91
CA HIS A 10 1.74 -15.14 -34.54
C HIS A 10 1.66 -14.21 -33.31
N PRO A 11 0.70 -13.25 -33.19
CA PRO A 11 0.64 -12.41 -32.00
C PRO A 11 0.40 -13.21 -30.71
N ILE A 12 -0.42 -14.28 -30.80
CA ILE A 12 -0.72 -15.14 -29.67
C ILE A 12 0.53 -15.89 -29.23
N VAL A 13 1.27 -16.49 -30.19
CA VAL A 13 2.49 -17.23 -29.89
C VAL A 13 3.57 -16.31 -29.30
N LEU A 14 3.79 -15.13 -29.87
CA LEU A 14 4.78 -14.18 -29.37
C LEU A 14 4.44 -13.68 -27.96
N SER A 15 3.18 -13.35 -27.71
CA SER A 15 2.76 -12.93 -26.38
C SER A 15 2.84 -14.07 -25.37
N PHE A 16 2.51 -15.30 -25.76
CA PHE A 16 2.67 -16.49 -24.91
C PHE A 16 4.15 -16.80 -24.62
N THR A 17 5.05 -16.60 -25.59
CA THR A 17 6.49 -16.72 -25.38
C THR A 17 6.98 -15.75 -24.31
N LEU A 18 6.52 -14.49 -24.32
CA LEU A 18 6.84 -13.51 -23.28
C LEU A 18 6.32 -13.95 -21.91
N PHE A 19 5.11 -14.49 -21.84
CA PHE A 19 4.57 -15.06 -20.61
C PHE A 19 5.45 -16.19 -20.09
N CYS A 20 5.78 -17.19 -20.93
CA CYS A 20 6.60 -18.33 -20.55
C CYS A 20 8.02 -17.93 -20.12
N LEU A 21 8.61 -16.92 -20.76
CA LEU A 21 9.92 -16.37 -20.37
C LEU A 21 9.88 -15.85 -18.93
N ASN A 22 8.91 -15.02 -18.61
CA ASN A 22 8.77 -14.46 -17.26
C ASN A 22 8.37 -15.54 -16.24
N ALA A 23 7.50 -16.48 -16.61
CA ALA A 23 7.14 -17.61 -15.76
C ALA A 23 8.34 -18.51 -15.43
N TYR A 24 9.25 -18.73 -16.40
CA TYR A 24 10.51 -19.43 -16.14
C TYR A 24 11.40 -18.67 -15.14
N ILE A 25 11.45 -17.34 -15.24
CA ILE A 25 12.27 -16.50 -14.36
C ILE A 25 11.79 -16.55 -12.91
N CYS A 26 10.48 -16.44 -12.66
CA CYS A 26 9.88 -16.39 -11.33
C CYS A 26 9.12 -17.66 -10.91
N ARG A 27 9.46 -18.80 -11.51
CA ARG A 27 8.66 -20.05 -11.40
C ARG A 27 8.41 -20.53 -9.97
N GLU A 28 9.32 -20.22 -9.03
CA GLU A 28 9.17 -20.59 -7.62
C GLU A 28 7.95 -19.93 -6.98
N LEU A 29 7.59 -18.70 -7.38
CA LEU A 29 6.42 -18.00 -6.85
C LEU A 29 5.09 -18.72 -7.12
N PHE A 30 5.01 -19.59 -8.12
CA PHE A 30 3.78 -20.37 -8.36
C PHE A 30 3.53 -21.45 -7.31
N THR A 31 4.55 -21.81 -6.52
CA THR A 31 4.48 -22.90 -5.55
C THR A 31 4.97 -22.53 -4.16
N ALA A 32 5.68 -21.41 -4.01
CA ALA A 32 6.21 -20.97 -2.74
C ALA A 32 5.08 -20.54 -1.78
N GLY A 33 5.22 -20.92 -0.50
CA GLY A 33 4.60 -20.24 0.62
C GLY A 33 5.41 -19.00 0.97
N PHE A 34 5.80 -18.81 2.22
CA PHE A 34 6.70 -17.70 2.57
C PHE A 34 8.08 -17.87 1.93
N ILE A 35 8.68 -16.76 1.52
CA ILE A 35 10.04 -16.66 1.00
C ILE A 35 10.92 -15.87 1.97
N GLY A 36 12.24 -15.87 1.75
CA GLY A 36 13.20 -15.28 2.70
C GLY A 36 13.19 -13.76 2.87
N ASN A 37 12.22 -13.07 2.28
CA ASN A 37 12.15 -11.59 2.33
C ASN A 37 11.05 -11.09 3.30
N LEU A 38 11.12 -11.49 4.57
CA LEU A 38 10.13 -11.14 5.59
C LEU A 38 10.14 -9.66 5.98
N SER A 39 11.21 -8.92 5.68
CA SER A 39 11.32 -7.47 5.93
C SER A 39 10.60 -6.58 4.92
N SER A 40 9.82 -7.16 4.04
CA SER A 40 9.04 -6.44 3.03
C SER A 40 7.57 -6.35 3.41
N ASN A 41 6.85 -5.44 2.74
CA ASN A 41 5.40 -5.28 2.91
C ASN A 41 4.55 -6.48 2.45
N GLU A 42 5.15 -7.55 1.92
CA GLU A 42 4.45 -8.74 1.42
C GLU A 42 3.51 -9.34 2.45
N ALA A 43 4.03 -9.60 3.66
CA ALA A 43 3.24 -10.20 4.73
C ALA A 43 2.11 -9.27 5.22
N ALA A 44 2.27 -7.95 5.11
CA ALA A 44 1.20 -6.99 5.38
C ALA A 44 0.05 -7.11 4.35
N PHE A 45 0.36 -7.32 3.06
CA PHE A 45 -0.68 -7.58 2.04
C PHE A 45 -1.38 -8.92 2.27
N VAL A 46 -0.64 -9.95 2.68
CA VAL A 46 -1.21 -11.24 3.10
C VAL A 46 -2.12 -11.06 4.32
N SER A 47 -1.76 -10.20 5.27
CA SER A 47 -2.58 -9.86 6.46
C SER A 47 -3.92 -9.24 6.06
N ILE A 48 -3.93 -8.31 5.12
CA ILE A 48 -5.17 -7.68 4.63
C ILE A 48 -6.02 -8.71 3.86
N ALA A 49 -5.40 -9.57 3.05
CA ALA A 49 -6.11 -10.66 2.38
C ALA A 49 -6.73 -11.65 3.38
N ARG A 50 -6.00 -11.98 4.45
CA ARG A 50 -6.48 -12.82 5.55
C ARG A 50 -7.68 -12.18 6.25
N PHE A 51 -7.64 -10.88 6.48
CA PHE A 51 -8.78 -10.15 7.06
C PHE A 51 -10.05 -10.30 6.21
N PHE A 52 -9.96 -10.10 4.90
CA PHE A 52 -11.09 -10.30 3.99
C PHE A 52 -11.62 -11.74 4.00
N GLN A 53 -10.74 -12.73 4.15
CA GLN A 53 -11.12 -14.13 4.18
C GLN A 53 -11.82 -14.51 5.49
N LEU A 54 -11.35 -14.01 6.62
CA LEU A 54 -11.87 -14.36 7.95
C LEU A 54 -13.17 -13.63 8.30
N HIS A 55 -13.39 -12.42 7.77
CA HIS A 55 -14.53 -11.58 8.13
C HIS A 55 -15.45 -11.26 6.94
N PRO A 56 -16.01 -12.26 6.22
CA PRO A 56 -16.86 -12.03 5.07
C PRO A 56 -18.10 -11.21 5.46
N GLY A 57 -18.27 -10.04 4.85
CA GLY A 57 -19.40 -9.14 5.12
C GLY A 57 -19.21 -8.15 6.29
N ASP A 58 -18.14 -8.23 7.07
CA ASP A 58 -17.79 -7.27 8.13
C ASP A 58 -16.40 -6.68 7.89
N TRP A 59 -16.25 -5.93 6.79
CA TRP A 59 -14.98 -5.37 6.33
C TRP A 59 -14.83 -3.88 6.61
N GLN A 60 -15.74 -3.25 7.35
CA GLN A 60 -15.76 -1.80 7.43
C GLN A 60 -14.65 -1.25 8.33
N TRP A 61 -14.30 -1.95 9.40
CA TRP A 61 -13.25 -1.58 10.34
C TRP A 61 -12.13 -2.61 10.32
N PHE A 62 -10.89 -2.14 10.18
CA PHE A 62 -9.69 -2.97 10.21
C PHE A 62 -8.92 -2.73 11.51
N PRO A 63 -9.06 -3.62 12.53
CA PRO A 63 -8.54 -3.39 13.88
C PRO A 63 -7.05 -3.71 14.05
N TRP A 64 -6.43 -4.36 13.08
CA TRP A 64 -5.13 -4.98 13.28
C TRP A 64 -3.95 -4.02 13.20
N PHE A 65 -4.02 -2.94 12.40
CA PHE A 65 -2.93 -1.98 12.19
C PHE A 65 -3.23 -0.64 12.84
N ASN A 66 -2.19 0.02 13.36
CA ASN A 66 -2.18 1.43 13.77
C ASN A 66 -3.30 1.82 14.75
N GLY A 67 -3.65 0.92 15.67
CA GLY A 67 -4.73 1.17 16.62
C GLY A 67 -6.14 1.14 16.03
N GLY A 68 -6.31 0.52 14.86
CA GLY A 68 -7.55 0.41 14.12
C GLY A 68 -7.80 1.55 13.14
N MET A 69 -8.44 1.23 12.00
CA MET A 69 -8.76 2.21 10.95
C MET A 69 -9.91 1.71 10.06
N PRO A 70 -10.61 2.60 9.32
CA PRO A 70 -11.47 2.18 8.23
C PRO A 70 -10.69 1.34 7.21
N ILE A 71 -11.32 0.31 6.64
CA ILE A 71 -10.61 -0.64 5.74
C ILE A 71 -10.02 0.04 4.50
N GLU A 72 -10.64 1.10 3.98
CA GLU A 72 -10.15 1.89 2.87
C GLU A 72 -8.81 2.58 3.16
N ASN A 73 -8.50 2.77 4.44
CA ASN A 73 -7.21 3.30 4.89
C ASN A 73 -6.12 2.23 4.98
N ALA A 74 -6.48 0.95 5.06
CA ALA A 74 -5.47 -0.11 5.16
C ALA A 74 -4.68 -0.26 3.87
N TYR A 75 -5.34 -0.43 2.73
CA TYR A 75 -4.75 -0.47 1.38
C TYR A 75 -5.81 -0.56 0.28
N GLN A 76 -5.39 -0.41 -1.00
CA GLN A 76 -6.24 -0.63 -2.16
C GLN A 76 -6.69 -2.11 -2.24
N PRO A 77 -7.97 -2.40 -2.51
CA PRO A 77 -8.57 -3.70 -2.22
C PRO A 77 -8.31 -4.77 -3.27
N LEU A 78 -7.98 -4.41 -4.53
CA LEU A 78 -8.09 -5.38 -5.62
C LEU A 78 -7.15 -6.57 -5.46
N LEU A 79 -5.88 -6.32 -5.09
CA LEU A 79 -4.91 -7.39 -4.90
C LEU A 79 -5.21 -8.25 -3.65
N PRO A 80 -5.45 -7.66 -2.45
CA PRO A 80 -5.82 -8.45 -1.26
C PRO A 80 -7.10 -9.27 -1.47
N VAL A 81 -8.14 -8.69 -2.09
CA VAL A 81 -9.38 -9.43 -2.38
C VAL A 81 -9.15 -10.54 -3.40
N ALA A 82 -8.37 -10.30 -4.46
CA ALA A 82 -8.02 -11.33 -5.44
C ALA A 82 -7.25 -12.49 -4.77
N THR A 83 -6.33 -12.17 -3.86
CA THR A 83 -5.58 -13.15 -3.07
C THR A 83 -6.50 -13.97 -2.17
N ALA A 84 -7.40 -13.31 -1.42
CA ALA A 84 -8.36 -13.98 -0.54
C ALA A 84 -9.28 -14.93 -1.33
N LEU A 85 -9.78 -14.48 -2.49
CA LEU A 85 -10.58 -15.30 -3.39
C LEU A 85 -9.79 -16.48 -3.96
N ALA A 86 -8.56 -16.25 -4.41
CA ALA A 86 -7.69 -17.31 -4.92
C ALA A 86 -7.42 -18.38 -3.84
N GLY A 87 -7.11 -17.98 -2.61
CA GLY A 87 -6.92 -18.87 -1.47
C GLY A 87 -8.20 -19.65 -1.14
N SER A 88 -9.36 -18.98 -1.08
CA SER A 88 -10.63 -19.63 -0.78
C SER A 88 -11.08 -20.62 -1.86
N LEU A 89 -10.88 -20.29 -3.14
CA LEU A 89 -11.29 -21.15 -4.26
C LEU A 89 -10.35 -22.34 -4.48
N SER A 90 -9.05 -22.15 -4.25
CA SER A 90 -8.04 -23.21 -4.45
C SER A 90 -7.81 -24.09 -3.22
N GLY A 91 -8.18 -23.61 -2.03
CA GLY A 91 -7.80 -24.20 -0.75
C GLY A 91 -6.31 -24.04 -0.42
N TRP A 92 -5.60 -23.15 -1.11
CA TRP A 92 -4.19 -22.87 -0.83
C TRP A 92 -4.03 -21.94 0.37
N PRO A 93 -2.89 -22.07 1.11
CA PRO A 93 -2.48 -21.04 2.07
C PRO A 93 -2.40 -19.67 1.41
N LEU A 94 -2.74 -18.61 2.15
CA LEU A 94 -2.87 -17.26 1.57
C LEU A 94 -1.57 -16.73 1.00
N GLU A 95 -0.43 -17.00 1.64
CA GLU A 95 0.89 -16.63 1.15
C GLU A 95 1.20 -17.26 -0.21
N ARG A 96 0.81 -18.53 -0.42
CA ARG A 96 0.93 -19.16 -1.73
C ARG A 96 -0.03 -18.57 -2.76
N ALA A 97 -1.27 -18.28 -2.35
CA ALA A 97 -2.26 -17.63 -3.22
C ALA A 97 -1.79 -16.23 -3.64
N PHE A 98 -1.19 -15.48 -2.72
CA PHE A 98 -0.58 -14.19 -2.95
C PHE A 98 0.55 -14.29 -3.99
N HIS A 99 1.54 -15.14 -3.75
CA HIS A 99 2.67 -15.35 -4.66
C HIS A 99 2.23 -15.80 -6.06
N CYS A 100 1.27 -16.72 -6.15
CA CYS A 100 0.74 -17.15 -7.44
C CYS A 100 0.05 -15.99 -8.18
N THR A 101 -0.74 -15.16 -7.48
CA THR A 101 -1.38 -13.97 -8.04
C THR A 101 -0.34 -12.99 -8.56
N MET A 102 0.73 -12.78 -7.79
CA MET A 102 1.82 -11.89 -8.18
C MET A 102 2.67 -12.42 -9.32
N ALA A 103 2.96 -13.74 -9.33
CA ALA A 103 3.63 -14.38 -10.46
C ALA A 103 2.84 -14.20 -11.76
N LEU A 104 1.51 -14.36 -11.70
CA LEU A 104 0.64 -14.12 -12.85
C LEU A 104 0.68 -12.65 -13.29
N ALA A 105 0.57 -11.70 -12.36
CA ALA A 105 0.67 -10.27 -12.65
C ALA A 105 2.03 -9.94 -13.31
N PHE A 106 3.12 -10.41 -12.73
CA PHE A 106 4.48 -10.21 -13.26
C PHE A 106 4.62 -10.76 -14.69
N CYS A 107 4.13 -11.98 -14.93
CA CYS A 107 4.20 -12.61 -16.25
C CYS A 107 3.30 -11.95 -17.29
N CYS A 108 2.15 -11.43 -16.87
CA CYS A 108 1.19 -10.76 -17.75
C CYS A 108 1.60 -9.33 -18.13
N GLY A 109 2.47 -8.65 -17.36
CA GLY A 109 2.90 -7.28 -17.66
C GLY A 109 3.47 -7.11 -19.08
N PRO A 110 4.48 -7.88 -19.50
CA PRO A 110 4.99 -7.84 -20.86
C PRO A 110 3.96 -8.24 -21.93
N VAL A 111 2.99 -9.08 -21.57
CA VAL A 111 1.91 -9.50 -22.48
C VAL A 111 0.94 -8.36 -22.73
N THR A 112 0.50 -7.68 -21.69
CA THR A 112 -0.43 -6.53 -21.82
C THR A 112 0.25 -5.38 -22.56
N LEU A 113 1.53 -5.14 -22.29
CA LEU A 113 2.34 -4.16 -23.02
C LEU A 113 2.48 -4.52 -24.50
N PHE A 114 2.73 -5.81 -24.81
CA PHE A 114 2.75 -6.30 -26.19
C PHE A 114 1.44 -5.98 -26.94
N TRP A 115 0.29 -6.30 -26.34
CA TRP A 115 -1.01 -6.06 -26.98
C TRP A 115 -1.32 -4.58 -27.14
N PHE A 116 -0.94 -3.72 -26.19
CA PHE A 116 -1.08 -2.27 -26.29
C PHE A 116 -0.24 -1.70 -27.45
N VAL A 117 1.05 -2.09 -27.52
CA VAL A 117 1.96 -1.64 -28.58
C VAL A 117 1.51 -2.18 -29.94
N PHE A 118 1.11 -3.45 -30.01
CA PHE A 118 0.62 -4.06 -31.26
C PHE A 118 -0.62 -3.34 -31.78
N ASP A 119 -1.58 -3.06 -30.90
CA ASP A 119 -2.81 -2.35 -31.27
C ASP A 119 -2.54 -0.94 -31.83
N TRP A 120 -1.52 -0.26 -31.31
CA TRP A 120 -1.23 1.11 -31.73
C TRP A 120 -0.29 1.20 -32.92
N SER A 121 0.77 0.43 -32.94
CA SER A 121 1.82 0.46 -33.97
C SER A 121 1.49 -0.41 -35.21
N ALA A 122 0.58 -1.37 -35.07
CA ALA A 122 0.32 -2.45 -36.02
C ALA A 122 1.60 -3.27 -36.38
N SER A 123 2.67 -3.18 -35.58
CA SER A 123 3.93 -3.86 -35.79
C SER A 123 4.14 -4.97 -34.76
N LEU A 124 4.20 -6.22 -35.23
CA LEU A 124 4.54 -7.37 -34.40
C LEU A 124 5.95 -7.26 -33.79
N ALA A 125 6.90 -6.74 -34.59
CA ALA A 125 8.28 -6.56 -34.13
C ALA A 125 8.37 -5.54 -32.99
N ALA A 126 7.73 -4.35 -33.15
CA ALA A 126 7.71 -3.36 -32.09
C ALA A 126 7.04 -3.90 -30.82
N ALA A 127 5.93 -4.61 -30.95
CA ALA A 127 5.22 -5.19 -29.82
C ALA A 127 6.07 -6.23 -29.08
N PHE A 128 6.72 -7.11 -29.80
CA PHE A 128 7.60 -8.12 -29.21
C PHE A 128 8.85 -7.50 -28.56
N PHE A 129 9.45 -6.49 -29.20
CA PHE A 129 10.60 -5.79 -28.63
C PHE A 129 10.24 -5.07 -27.33
N ALA A 130 9.08 -4.39 -27.28
CA ALA A 130 8.62 -3.74 -26.05
C ALA A 130 8.47 -4.75 -24.91
N GLY A 131 7.78 -5.87 -25.15
CA GLY A 131 7.59 -6.91 -24.15
C GLY A 131 8.91 -7.57 -23.72
N LEU A 132 9.84 -7.81 -24.64
CA LEU A 132 11.13 -8.43 -24.33
C LEU A 132 12.05 -7.49 -23.53
N ILE A 133 12.15 -6.21 -23.93
CA ILE A 133 12.92 -5.20 -23.21
C ILE A 133 12.36 -5.04 -21.80
N TYR A 134 11.04 -4.90 -21.64
CA TYR A 134 10.38 -4.79 -20.33
C TYR A 134 10.55 -6.04 -19.46
N SER A 135 10.81 -7.21 -20.06
CA SER A 135 11.07 -8.46 -19.33
C SER A 135 12.50 -8.56 -18.80
N LEU A 136 13.50 -8.10 -19.58
CA LEU A 136 14.90 -8.50 -19.38
C LEU A 136 15.88 -7.33 -19.25
N ALA A 137 15.49 -6.11 -19.57
CA ALA A 137 16.36 -4.94 -19.52
C ALA A 137 15.88 -3.94 -18.48
N SER A 138 16.78 -3.11 -18.00
CA SER A 138 16.54 -2.05 -17.03
C SER A 138 17.02 -0.70 -17.55
N PRO A 139 16.28 -0.07 -18.49
CA PRO A 139 16.66 1.23 -19.04
C PRO A 139 16.86 2.32 -17.97
N ALA A 140 16.15 2.23 -16.83
CA ALA A 140 16.34 3.15 -15.72
C ALA A 140 17.76 3.06 -15.12
N GLU A 141 18.31 1.87 -14.99
CA GLU A 141 19.68 1.66 -14.49
C GLU A 141 20.75 2.19 -15.45
N TRP A 142 20.43 2.28 -16.75
CA TRP A 142 21.38 2.86 -17.74
C TRP A 142 21.49 4.37 -17.58
N VAL A 143 20.40 5.04 -17.22
CA VAL A 143 20.31 6.50 -17.14
C VAL A 143 20.55 7.02 -15.72
N ILE A 144 20.13 6.26 -14.69
CA ILE A 144 20.21 6.64 -13.27
C ILE A 144 21.22 5.70 -12.58
N PRO A 145 22.51 6.09 -12.49
CA PRO A 145 23.57 5.19 -12.02
C PRO A 145 23.38 4.63 -10.62
N ILE A 146 22.72 5.37 -9.72
CA ILE A 146 22.46 4.94 -8.34
C ILE A 146 21.56 3.69 -8.28
N LEU A 147 20.73 3.44 -9.29
CA LEU A 147 19.89 2.25 -9.36
C LEU A 147 20.68 0.97 -9.65
N ARG A 148 21.91 1.09 -10.19
CA ARG A 148 22.80 -0.05 -10.45
C ARG A 148 23.26 -0.76 -9.18
N LEU A 149 23.13 -0.14 -8.02
CA LEU A 149 23.40 -0.77 -6.72
C LEU A 149 22.45 -1.93 -6.43
N HIS A 150 21.31 -1.97 -7.11
CA HIS A 150 20.29 -2.98 -6.95
C HIS A 150 20.34 -4.08 -8.02
N GLY A 151 21.19 -3.94 -9.03
CA GLY A 151 21.41 -4.89 -10.12
C GLY A 151 22.67 -4.56 -10.92
N GLU A 152 23.06 -5.44 -11.85
CA GLU A 152 24.26 -5.26 -12.67
C GLU A 152 24.01 -4.42 -13.95
N GLY A 153 22.97 -3.60 -13.99
CA GLY A 153 22.57 -2.78 -15.15
C GLY A 153 21.97 -3.58 -16.32
N TRP A 154 21.95 -4.90 -16.23
CA TRP A 154 21.44 -5.84 -17.23
C TRP A 154 20.41 -6.81 -16.65
N GLY A 155 19.96 -6.59 -15.45
CA GLY A 155 18.89 -7.32 -14.82
C GLY A 155 17.53 -6.63 -15.04
N SER A 156 16.44 -7.30 -14.69
CA SER A 156 15.11 -6.68 -14.65
C SER A 156 14.92 -5.95 -13.33
N LEU A 157 14.98 -4.62 -13.35
CA LEU A 157 14.69 -3.80 -12.16
C LEU A 157 13.27 -4.09 -11.63
N ARG A 158 12.32 -4.38 -12.52
CA ARG A 158 10.97 -4.81 -12.17
C ARG A 158 10.97 -6.08 -11.33
N LEU A 159 11.78 -7.06 -11.68
CA LEU A 159 11.96 -8.29 -10.91
C LEU A 159 12.60 -8.00 -9.54
N PHE A 160 13.61 -7.14 -9.52
CA PHE A 160 14.28 -6.75 -8.29
C PHE A 160 13.30 -6.09 -7.30
N ASN A 161 12.50 -5.12 -7.77
CA ASN A 161 11.52 -4.44 -6.92
C ASN A 161 10.40 -5.38 -6.45
N LEU A 162 9.96 -6.32 -7.29
CA LEU A 162 9.00 -7.35 -6.89
C LEU A 162 9.52 -8.15 -5.68
N ILE A 163 10.76 -8.64 -5.78
CA ILE A 163 11.28 -9.60 -4.79
C ILE A 163 11.82 -8.88 -3.55
N ARG A 164 12.58 -7.78 -3.75
CA ARG A 164 13.30 -7.12 -2.64
C ARG A 164 12.45 -6.17 -1.83
N TYR A 165 11.56 -5.43 -2.49
CA TYR A 165 10.78 -4.37 -1.84
C TYR A 165 9.28 -4.67 -1.76
N ALA A 166 8.83 -5.84 -2.24
CA ALA A 166 7.42 -6.20 -2.34
C ALA A 166 6.58 -5.09 -3.01
N GLU A 167 7.08 -4.57 -4.14
CA GLU A 167 6.32 -3.63 -4.98
C GLU A 167 5.21 -4.36 -5.78
N ASP A 168 4.63 -5.36 -5.16
CA ASP A 168 3.65 -6.26 -5.75
C ASP A 168 2.41 -5.53 -6.27
N PRO A 169 1.72 -4.69 -5.47
CA PRO A 169 0.55 -3.97 -5.96
C PRO A 169 0.90 -3.00 -7.09
N HIS A 170 2.08 -2.38 -7.03
CA HIS A 170 2.56 -1.45 -8.04
C HIS A 170 2.78 -2.18 -9.38
N ILE A 171 3.47 -3.32 -9.36
CA ILE A 171 3.71 -4.14 -10.56
C ILE A 171 2.40 -4.71 -11.11
N ALA A 172 1.46 -5.09 -10.25
CA ALA A 172 0.14 -5.52 -10.67
C ALA A 172 -0.64 -4.38 -11.35
N ALA A 173 -0.59 -3.15 -10.82
CA ALA A 173 -1.20 -1.98 -11.45
C ALA A 173 -0.56 -1.67 -12.81
N LEU A 174 0.77 -1.71 -12.91
CA LEU A 174 1.50 -1.54 -14.17
C LEU A 174 1.19 -2.64 -15.19
N THR A 175 0.78 -3.83 -14.74
CA THR A 175 0.29 -4.89 -15.64
C THR A 175 -1.08 -4.57 -16.22
N LEU A 176 -1.94 -3.89 -15.47
CA LEU A 176 -3.28 -3.47 -15.90
C LEU A 176 -3.25 -2.16 -16.71
N LEU A 177 -2.27 -1.30 -16.50
CA LEU A 177 -2.14 0.02 -17.12
C LEU A 177 -2.18 -0.02 -18.66
N PRO A 178 -1.42 -0.88 -19.38
CA PRO A 178 -1.50 -0.98 -20.83
C PRO A 178 -2.89 -1.34 -21.35
N ILE A 179 -3.65 -2.14 -20.60
CA ILE A 179 -5.04 -2.49 -20.96
C ILE A 179 -5.93 -1.26 -20.84
N ALA A 180 -5.80 -0.50 -19.76
CA ALA A 180 -6.56 0.74 -19.56
C ALA A 180 -6.24 1.75 -20.68
N LEU A 181 -4.95 2.00 -20.96
CA LEU A 181 -4.50 2.90 -22.02
C LEU A 181 -4.98 2.46 -23.41
N LEU A 182 -5.05 1.16 -23.68
CA LEU A 182 -5.58 0.60 -24.93
C LEU A 182 -7.06 0.97 -25.11
N PHE A 183 -7.89 0.78 -24.09
CA PHE A 183 -9.32 1.09 -24.18
C PHE A 183 -9.58 2.60 -24.18
N LEU A 184 -8.81 3.38 -23.42
CA LEU A 184 -8.83 4.85 -23.44
C LEU A 184 -8.51 5.38 -24.85
N ARG A 185 -7.44 4.87 -25.49
CA ARG A 185 -7.08 5.23 -26.87
C ARG A 185 -8.17 4.88 -27.87
N ARG A 186 -8.77 3.69 -27.74
CA ARG A 186 -9.87 3.23 -28.59
C ARG A 186 -11.18 3.99 -28.35
N GLY A 187 -11.26 4.75 -27.26
CA GLY A 187 -12.45 5.46 -26.83
C GLY A 187 -13.61 4.52 -26.46
N LYS A 188 -13.34 3.34 -25.92
CA LYS A 188 -14.36 2.39 -25.45
C LYS A 188 -14.65 2.67 -23.98
N LEU A 189 -15.74 3.39 -23.68
CA LEU A 189 -16.02 3.93 -22.34
C LEU A 189 -16.07 2.82 -21.27
N LEU A 190 -16.96 1.84 -21.42
CA LEU A 190 -17.14 0.79 -20.40
C LEU A 190 -15.83 0.03 -20.07
N PRO A 191 -15.11 -0.59 -21.04
CA PRO A 191 -13.87 -1.28 -20.72
C PRO A 191 -12.75 -0.33 -20.26
N ALA A 192 -12.74 0.95 -20.68
CA ALA A 192 -11.78 1.93 -20.22
C ALA A 192 -11.99 2.26 -18.73
N VAL A 193 -13.24 2.50 -18.31
CA VAL A 193 -13.58 2.77 -16.91
C VAL A 193 -13.27 1.57 -16.04
N ILE A 194 -13.66 0.35 -16.43
CA ILE A 194 -13.38 -0.87 -15.66
C ILE A 194 -11.87 -1.09 -15.51
N ALA A 195 -11.11 -0.99 -16.59
CA ALA A 195 -9.66 -1.19 -16.55
C ALA A 195 -8.95 -0.10 -15.75
N SER A 196 -9.36 1.17 -15.89
CA SER A 196 -8.81 2.28 -15.10
C SER A 196 -9.13 2.15 -13.61
N SER A 197 -10.36 1.74 -13.27
CA SER A 197 -10.74 1.43 -11.88
C SER A 197 -9.89 0.31 -11.31
N ALA A 198 -9.66 -0.76 -12.07
CA ALA A 198 -8.81 -1.87 -11.64
C ALA A 198 -7.37 -1.42 -11.38
N VAL A 199 -6.79 -0.55 -12.23
CA VAL A 199 -5.46 0.03 -12.01
C VAL A 199 -5.40 0.75 -10.66
N VAL A 200 -6.32 1.69 -10.41
CA VAL A 200 -6.31 2.52 -9.18
C VAL A 200 -6.65 1.70 -7.92
N LEU A 201 -7.58 0.75 -8.02
CA LEU A 201 -7.93 -0.16 -6.93
C LEU A 201 -6.85 -1.21 -6.63
N THR A 202 -5.83 -1.31 -7.48
CA THR A 202 -4.65 -2.15 -7.23
C THR A 202 -3.56 -1.35 -6.55
N ASN A 203 -3.29 -0.12 -7.01
CA ASN A 203 -2.26 0.76 -6.45
C ASN A 203 -2.57 2.23 -6.75
N GLY A 204 -2.41 3.11 -5.75
CA GLY A 204 -2.69 4.55 -5.86
C GLY A 204 -1.83 5.29 -6.91
N PHE A 205 -0.59 4.86 -7.16
CA PHE A 205 0.28 5.43 -8.22
C PHE A 205 -0.38 5.34 -9.59
N GLY A 206 -1.14 4.27 -9.83
CA GLY A 206 -1.84 4.07 -11.08
C GLY A 206 -2.79 5.23 -11.47
N ALA A 207 -3.27 6.02 -10.51
CA ALA A 207 -4.06 7.22 -10.82
C ALA A 207 -3.20 8.30 -11.52
N VAL A 208 -1.97 8.51 -11.07
CA VAL A 208 -1.01 9.44 -11.67
C VAL A 208 -0.59 8.94 -13.05
N ASP A 209 -0.30 7.64 -13.17
CA ASP A 209 0.08 7.01 -14.43
C ASP A 209 -1.01 7.12 -15.48
N LEU A 210 -2.27 6.89 -15.08
CA LEU A 210 -3.43 7.09 -15.95
C LEU A 210 -3.58 8.55 -16.38
N ALA A 211 -3.38 9.51 -15.47
CA ALA A 211 -3.47 10.93 -15.79
C ALA A 211 -2.40 11.34 -16.81
N ILE A 212 -1.14 10.95 -16.60
CA ILE A 212 -0.03 11.19 -17.54
C ILE A 212 -0.30 10.46 -18.86
N GLY A 213 -0.69 9.18 -18.81
CA GLY A 213 -1.00 8.38 -20.00
C GLY A 213 -2.15 8.98 -20.83
N CYS A 214 -3.24 9.44 -20.18
CA CYS A 214 -4.36 10.14 -20.82
C CYS A 214 -3.89 11.42 -21.52
N LEU A 215 -3.10 12.24 -20.85
CA LEU A 215 -2.54 13.46 -21.41
C LEU A 215 -1.68 13.13 -22.66
N CYS A 216 -0.80 12.14 -22.55
CA CYS A 216 0.04 11.70 -23.67
C CYS A 216 -0.79 11.17 -24.86
N ILE A 217 -1.89 10.42 -24.59
CA ILE A 217 -2.82 9.97 -25.64
C ILE A 217 -3.49 11.16 -26.33
N ALA A 218 -4.06 12.10 -25.56
CA ALA A 218 -4.75 13.27 -26.11
C ALA A 218 -3.83 14.12 -26.99
N LEU A 219 -2.62 14.41 -26.50
CA LEU A 219 -1.62 15.19 -27.23
C LEU A 219 -1.10 14.49 -28.48
N SER A 220 -0.94 13.15 -28.42
CA SER A 220 -0.49 12.35 -29.55
C SER A 220 -1.56 12.25 -30.65
N LEU A 221 -2.82 12.10 -30.25
CA LEU A 221 -3.97 12.05 -31.18
C LEU A 221 -4.47 13.45 -31.55
N ARG A 222 -4.03 14.51 -30.84
CA ARG A 222 -4.48 15.91 -30.99
C ARG A 222 -6.00 16.07 -30.82
N ARG A 223 -6.62 15.23 -30.02
CA ARG A 223 -8.08 15.21 -29.78
C ARG A 223 -8.42 14.35 -28.55
N GLY A 224 -9.66 14.50 -28.10
CA GLY A 224 -10.24 13.56 -27.10
C GLY A 224 -10.00 13.93 -25.64
N MET A 225 -9.39 15.08 -25.31
CA MET A 225 -9.10 15.49 -23.93
C MET A 225 -10.36 15.48 -23.06
N ALA A 226 -11.44 16.14 -23.50
CA ALA A 226 -12.69 16.19 -22.74
C ALA A 226 -13.27 14.79 -22.45
N ARG A 227 -13.18 13.88 -23.42
CA ARG A 227 -13.63 12.50 -23.26
C ARG A 227 -12.77 11.74 -22.24
N LEU A 228 -11.44 11.91 -22.27
CA LEU A 228 -10.53 11.27 -21.32
C LEU A 228 -10.77 11.81 -19.91
N MET A 229 -10.98 13.12 -19.75
CA MET A 229 -11.34 13.74 -18.46
C MET A 229 -12.69 13.20 -17.94
N ALA A 230 -13.70 13.11 -18.80
CA ALA A 230 -14.98 12.53 -18.44
C ALA A 230 -14.86 11.05 -18.01
N THR A 231 -14.04 10.27 -18.73
CA THR A 231 -13.75 8.88 -18.35
C THR A 231 -13.06 8.80 -17.00
N GLY A 232 -12.08 9.68 -16.72
CA GLY A 232 -11.41 9.78 -15.44
C GLY A 232 -12.37 10.11 -14.29
N LEU A 233 -13.28 11.08 -14.51
CA LEU A 233 -14.31 11.43 -13.52
C LEU A 233 -15.24 10.26 -13.22
N VAL A 234 -15.74 9.59 -14.26
CA VAL A 234 -16.62 8.41 -14.09
C VAL A 234 -15.87 7.27 -13.39
N THR A 235 -14.59 7.08 -13.70
CA THR A 235 -13.72 6.13 -12.99
C THR A 235 -13.65 6.45 -11.50
N TRP A 236 -13.36 7.72 -11.15
CA TRP A 236 -13.30 8.12 -9.74
C TRP A 236 -14.65 7.95 -9.03
N LEU A 237 -15.75 8.35 -9.66
CA LEU A 237 -17.09 8.16 -9.09
C LEU A 237 -17.40 6.68 -8.81
N LEU A 238 -16.96 5.77 -9.69
CA LEU A 238 -17.13 4.33 -9.52
C LEU A 238 -16.34 3.77 -8.32
N ILE A 239 -15.12 4.26 -8.11
CA ILE A 239 -14.24 3.79 -7.03
C ILE A 239 -14.30 4.63 -5.76
N SER A 240 -15.11 5.70 -5.73
CA SER A 240 -15.19 6.64 -4.62
C SER A 240 -15.53 6.02 -3.25
N PRO A 241 -16.27 4.88 -3.13
CA PRO A 241 -16.42 4.21 -1.85
C PRO A 241 -15.11 3.71 -1.24
N TRP A 242 -14.09 3.46 -2.07
CA TRP A 242 -12.76 3.01 -1.64
C TRP A 242 -11.70 4.11 -1.70
N LEU A 243 -11.95 5.18 -2.41
CA LEU A 243 -11.09 6.36 -2.51
C LEU A 243 -11.92 7.63 -2.27
N PRO A 244 -12.48 7.80 -1.05
CA PRO A 244 -13.29 8.96 -0.70
C PRO A 244 -12.44 10.24 -0.65
N PRO A 245 -13.06 11.43 -0.77
CA PRO A 245 -12.36 12.72 -0.67
C PRO A 245 -11.52 12.87 0.61
N SER A 246 -12.03 12.40 1.75
CA SER A 246 -11.31 12.45 3.04
C SER A 246 -9.98 11.68 2.97
N LEU A 247 -9.96 10.50 2.34
CA LEU A 247 -8.73 9.72 2.17
C LEU A 247 -7.74 10.42 1.24
N LEU A 248 -8.22 11.04 0.15
CA LEU A 248 -7.36 11.83 -0.74
C LEU A 248 -6.72 13.03 -0.01
N LEU A 249 -7.49 13.71 0.84
CA LEU A 249 -6.98 14.80 1.67
C LEU A 249 -5.97 14.31 2.70
N LEU A 250 -6.23 13.16 3.31
CA LEU A 250 -5.32 12.51 4.25
C LEU A 250 -4.00 12.15 3.56
N MET A 251 -4.05 11.47 2.42
CA MET A 251 -2.86 11.13 1.64
C MET A 251 -2.06 12.37 1.25
N ASN A 252 -2.72 13.46 0.84
CA ASN A 252 -2.04 14.71 0.53
C ASN A 252 -1.36 15.33 1.76
N ARG A 253 -2.00 15.29 2.94
CA ARG A 253 -1.40 15.75 4.19
C ARG A 253 -0.17 14.94 4.59
N ASP A 254 -0.27 13.61 4.51
CA ASP A 254 0.76 12.69 4.98
C ASP A 254 2.02 12.68 4.11
N GLN A 255 1.90 13.07 2.85
CA GLN A 255 3.06 13.19 1.95
C GLN A 255 4.09 14.20 2.42
N TRP A 256 3.66 15.25 3.10
CA TRP A 256 4.55 16.26 3.65
C TRP A 256 5.38 15.75 4.85
N SER A 257 4.87 14.76 5.57
CA SER A 257 5.53 14.21 6.75
C SER A 257 6.47 13.05 6.44
N ALA A 258 6.20 12.26 5.40
CA ALA A 258 6.88 10.98 5.16
C ALA A 258 8.03 11.03 4.14
N HIS A 259 8.01 11.95 3.16
CA HIS A 259 8.91 11.88 2.00
C HIS A 259 9.59 13.20 1.61
N GLY A 260 9.67 14.14 2.52
CA GLY A 260 10.32 15.43 2.28
C GLY A 260 9.47 16.40 1.46
N TYR A 261 9.97 17.64 1.36
CA TYR A 261 9.26 18.74 0.72
C TYR A 261 9.13 18.52 -0.79
N TYR A 262 7.91 18.72 -1.32
CA TYR A 262 7.77 19.06 -2.74
C TYR A 262 8.58 20.31 -3.03
N HIS A 263 9.50 20.22 -3.96
CA HIS A 263 10.18 21.41 -4.46
C HIS A 263 9.18 22.22 -5.30
N GLY A 264 8.37 22.96 -4.56
CA GLY A 264 7.44 24.04 -4.93
C GLY A 264 7.11 24.32 -6.37
N GLY A 265 6.18 25.23 -6.56
CA GLY A 265 5.60 25.61 -7.84
C GLY A 265 6.57 25.86 -8.98
N LEU A 266 7.82 26.30 -8.72
CA LEU A 266 8.81 26.54 -9.78
C LEU A 266 9.25 25.24 -10.49
N ALA A 267 9.50 24.17 -9.76
CA ALA A 267 9.88 22.88 -10.36
C ALA A 267 8.72 22.27 -11.18
N ILE A 268 7.50 22.40 -10.68
CA ILE A 268 6.29 21.97 -11.41
C ILE A 268 6.11 22.79 -12.68
N VAL A 269 6.26 24.12 -12.60
CA VAL A 269 6.18 25.01 -13.77
C VAL A 269 7.27 24.67 -14.78
N ALA A 270 8.51 24.41 -14.33
CA ALA A 270 9.61 24.00 -15.21
C ALA A 270 9.32 22.64 -15.88
N ALA A 271 8.79 21.66 -15.15
CA ALA A 271 8.40 20.36 -15.68
C ALA A 271 7.27 20.49 -16.72
N LEU A 272 6.25 21.30 -16.44
CA LEU A 272 5.16 21.59 -17.39
C LEU A 272 5.66 22.33 -18.63
N ALA A 273 6.57 23.31 -18.47
CA ALA A 273 7.19 24.02 -19.59
C ALA A 273 8.04 23.07 -20.44
N ALA A 274 8.84 22.19 -19.83
CA ALA A 274 9.60 21.16 -20.53
C ALA A 274 8.68 20.20 -21.29
N PHE A 275 7.58 19.79 -20.69
CA PHE A 275 6.58 18.94 -21.32
C PHE A 275 5.88 19.64 -22.49
N ALA A 276 5.52 20.92 -22.33
CA ALA A 276 4.94 21.71 -23.42
C ALA A 276 5.95 21.90 -24.57
N ALA A 277 7.21 22.19 -24.28
CA ALA A 277 8.27 22.29 -25.28
C ALA A 277 8.41 20.94 -26.05
N LEU A 278 8.43 19.83 -25.33
CA LEU A 278 8.49 18.51 -25.95
C LEU A 278 7.29 18.24 -26.86
N TRP A 279 6.10 18.64 -26.46
CA TRP A 279 4.92 18.54 -27.31
C TRP A 279 5.08 19.33 -28.60
N PHE A 280 5.61 20.57 -28.54
CA PHE A 280 5.90 21.36 -29.75
C PHE A 280 6.96 20.69 -30.63
N ILE A 281 8.05 20.18 -30.05
CA ILE A 281 9.13 19.49 -30.75
C ILE A 281 8.60 18.21 -31.45
N THR A 282 7.68 17.49 -30.81
CA THR A 282 7.12 16.25 -31.36
C THR A 282 6.03 16.46 -32.42
N ARG A 283 5.53 17.71 -32.60
CA ARG A 283 4.49 18.03 -33.60
C ARG A 283 4.79 17.58 -35.03
N PRO A 284 6.01 17.71 -35.57
CA PRO A 284 6.32 17.27 -36.94
C PRO A 284 6.35 15.73 -37.10
N ILE A 285 6.42 14.97 -36.02
CA ILE A 285 6.44 13.51 -36.09
C ILE A 285 5.06 13.02 -36.62
N ALA A 286 5.07 12.33 -37.75
CA ALA A 286 3.85 11.87 -38.41
C ALA A 286 3.13 10.77 -37.61
N SER A 287 3.88 9.82 -37.05
CA SER A 287 3.33 8.69 -36.30
C SER A 287 2.80 9.11 -34.93
N ALA A 288 1.50 8.89 -34.67
CA ALA A 288 0.90 9.11 -33.36
C ALA A 288 1.48 8.21 -32.26
N PHE A 289 1.85 6.98 -32.62
CA PHE A 289 2.50 6.03 -31.71
C PHE A 289 3.86 6.54 -31.25
N GLU A 290 4.68 7.03 -32.16
CA GLU A 290 6.00 7.56 -31.83
C GLU A 290 5.92 8.83 -30.98
N ARG A 291 4.97 9.74 -31.29
CA ARG A 291 4.70 10.90 -30.44
C ARG A 291 4.35 10.46 -29.02
N PHE A 292 3.48 9.48 -28.89
CA PHE A 292 3.10 8.93 -27.59
C PHE A 292 4.29 8.35 -26.84
N ALA A 293 5.11 7.53 -27.50
CA ALA A 293 6.29 6.91 -26.90
C ALA A 293 7.26 7.96 -26.34
N ILE A 294 7.51 9.04 -27.08
CA ILE A 294 8.39 10.13 -26.63
C ILE A 294 7.74 10.94 -25.49
N LEU A 295 6.44 11.29 -25.64
CA LEU A 295 5.72 12.09 -24.66
C LEU A 295 5.56 11.34 -23.33
N LEU A 296 5.44 10.01 -23.35
CA LEU A 296 5.35 9.20 -22.14
C LEU A 296 6.74 9.00 -21.48
N ALA A 297 7.76 8.70 -22.28
CA ALA A 297 9.09 8.38 -21.76
C ALA A 297 9.73 9.55 -21.01
N LEU A 298 9.50 10.80 -21.46
CA LEU A 298 10.16 11.94 -20.84
C LEU A 298 9.66 12.25 -19.42
N PRO A 299 8.35 12.43 -19.14
CA PRO A 299 7.90 12.69 -17.78
C PRO A 299 8.22 11.53 -16.84
N MET A 300 8.09 10.27 -17.34
CA MET A 300 8.43 9.08 -16.55
C MET A 300 9.94 8.98 -16.26
N LEU A 301 10.80 9.59 -17.07
CA LEU A 301 12.22 9.74 -16.77
C LEU A 301 12.49 10.91 -15.82
N ILE A 302 11.87 12.07 -16.05
CA ILE A 302 12.14 13.30 -15.28
C ILE A 302 11.80 13.10 -13.79
N ILE A 303 10.74 12.37 -13.48
CA ILE A 303 10.31 12.14 -12.10
C ILE A 303 11.39 11.40 -11.29
N PRO A 304 11.81 10.15 -11.63
CA PRO A 304 12.83 9.47 -10.86
C PRO A 304 14.24 10.07 -11.03
N ALA A 305 14.59 10.56 -12.22
CA ALA A 305 15.89 11.22 -12.42
C ALA A 305 16.00 12.52 -11.62
N GLY A 306 14.93 13.32 -11.55
CA GLY A 306 14.84 14.48 -10.69
C GLY A 306 15.09 14.13 -9.22
N TYR A 307 14.50 13.06 -8.75
CA TYR A 307 14.68 12.58 -7.38
C TYR A 307 16.13 12.11 -7.12
N PHE A 308 16.64 11.17 -7.92
CA PHE A 308 17.92 10.52 -7.67
C PHE A 308 19.14 11.39 -8.04
N LEU A 309 19.04 12.25 -9.05
CA LEU A 309 20.18 13.04 -9.56
C LEU A 309 20.18 14.48 -9.07
N LEU A 310 18.99 15.05 -8.79
CA LEU A 310 18.83 16.47 -8.46
C LEU A 310 18.21 16.71 -7.09
N ASN A 311 17.89 15.64 -6.34
CA ASN A 311 17.19 15.68 -5.05
C ASN A 311 15.87 16.48 -5.12
N MET A 312 15.13 16.33 -6.22
CA MET A 312 13.87 17.02 -6.48
C MET A 312 12.69 16.04 -6.37
N THR A 313 11.73 16.35 -5.52
CA THR A 313 10.48 15.59 -5.39
C THR A 313 9.37 16.29 -6.18
N LEU A 314 9.08 15.83 -7.40
CA LEU A 314 8.06 16.40 -8.29
C LEU A 314 6.67 15.82 -8.03
N VAL A 315 6.60 14.59 -7.56
CA VAL A 315 5.38 13.85 -7.22
C VAL A 315 5.64 13.06 -5.94
N PRO A 316 4.58 12.63 -5.22
CA PRO A 316 4.76 11.76 -4.06
C PRO A 316 5.55 10.51 -4.40
N GLN A 317 6.47 10.12 -3.52
CA GLN A 317 7.30 8.92 -3.67
C GLN A 317 7.98 8.81 -5.05
N ALA A 318 8.54 9.93 -5.51
CA ALA A 318 9.13 10.08 -6.85
C ALA A 318 10.17 8.99 -7.21
N SER A 319 10.84 8.42 -6.20
CA SER A 319 11.80 7.31 -6.38
C SER A 319 11.16 6.06 -7.01
N ARG A 320 9.87 5.80 -6.75
CA ARG A 320 9.20 4.57 -7.22
C ARG A 320 8.84 4.61 -8.70
N TYR A 321 8.74 5.79 -9.32
CA TYR A 321 8.42 5.96 -10.75
C TYR A 321 9.51 5.46 -11.71
N GLN A 322 10.58 4.91 -11.19
CA GLN A 322 11.54 4.15 -11.99
C GLN A 322 10.89 2.97 -12.74
N LEU A 323 9.84 2.34 -12.16
CA LEU A 323 9.15 1.21 -12.80
C LEU A 323 8.29 1.65 -13.99
N GLU A 324 7.65 2.82 -13.92
CA GLU A 324 6.92 3.44 -15.02
C GLU A 324 7.87 3.83 -16.15
N PHE A 325 9.06 4.35 -15.77
CA PHE A 325 10.08 4.66 -16.77
C PHE A 325 10.58 3.40 -17.48
N GLU A 326 10.73 2.25 -16.80
CA GLU A 326 11.05 0.96 -17.44
C GLU A 326 10.05 0.64 -18.57
N MET A 327 8.76 0.76 -18.31
CA MET A 327 7.71 0.51 -19.30
C MET A 327 7.75 1.53 -20.44
N ALA A 328 7.83 2.80 -20.12
CA ALA A 328 7.84 3.89 -21.09
C ALA A 328 9.08 3.84 -21.99
N ALA A 329 10.25 3.55 -21.41
CA ALA A 329 11.49 3.35 -22.16
C ALA A 329 11.44 2.11 -23.06
N ALA A 330 10.81 1.01 -22.60
CA ALA A 330 10.62 -0.17 -23.44
C ALA A 330 9.77 0.15 -24.68
N ILE A 331 8.69 0.94 -24.52
CA ILE A 331 7.86 1.41 -25.65
C ILE A 331 8.69 2.28 -26.62
N LEU A 332 9.47 3.23 -26.08
CA LEU A 332 10.29 4.14 -26.90
C LEU A 332 11.39 3.40 -27.66
N LEU A 333 12.14 2.54 -26.96
CA LEU A 333 13.20 1.73 -27.59
C LEU A 333 12.62 0.80 -28.65
N ALA A 334 11.48 0.17 -28.41
CA ALA A 334 10.82 -0.66 -29.39
C ALA A 334 10.38 0.12 -30.63
N ALA A 335 9.86 1.36 -30.47
CA ALA A 335 9.52 2.24 -31.58
C ALA A 335 10.75 2.60 -32.42
N LEU A 336 11.90 2.82 -31.79
CA LEU A 336 13.17 3.13 -32.47
C LEU A 336 13.73 1.90 -33.19
N LEU A 337 13.75 0.74 -32.53
CA LEU A 337 14.25 -0.52 -33.09
C LEU A 337 13.40 -0.98 -34.30
N ALA A 338 12.10 -0.74 -34.27
CA ALA A 338 11.20 -1.07 -35.36
C ALA A 338 11.44 -0.25 -36.64
N ARG A 339 12.19 0.86 -36.57
CA ARG A 339 12.61 1.67 -37.74
C ARG A 339 13.81 1.10 -38.49
N ILE A 340 14.55 0.17 -37.87
CA ILE A 340 15.75 -0.41 -38.50
C ILE A 340 15.30 -1.28 -39.69
N PRO A 341 15.78 -1.01 -40.91
CA PRO A 341 15.29 -1.70 -42.12
C PRO A 341 15.50 -3.22 -42.09
N ARG A 342 16.61 -3.66 -41.47
CA ARG A 342 16.97 -5.10 -41.38
C ARG A 342 16.45 -5.68 -40.05
N GLN A 343 15.15 -5.74 -39.86
CA GLN A 343 14.51 -6.19 -38.62
C GLN A 343 14.94 -7.60 -38.18
N TRP A 344 15.27 -8.49 -39.13
CA TRP A 344 15.78 -9.82 -38.79
C TRP A 344 17.08 -9.80 -38.00
N LEU A 345 17.99 -8.81 -38.27
CA LEU A 345 19.22 -8.64 -37.48
C LEU A 345 18.88 -8.18 -36.05
N VAL A 346 17.93 -7.27 -35.90
CA VAL A 346 17.47 -6.82 -34.58
C VAL A 346 16.85 -7.97 -33.81
N VAL A 347 16.00 -8.78 -34.45
CA VAL A 347 15.41 -9.98 -33.82
C VAL A 347 16.51 -10.95 -33.40
N ALA A 348 17.45 -11.25 -34.29
CA ALA A 348 18.57 -12.16 -33.98
C ALA A 348 19.43 -11.65 -32.83
N ALA A 349 19.76 -10.36 -32.80
CA ALA A 349 20.50 -9.72 -31.70
C ALA A 349 19.75 -9.76 -30.39
N LEU A 350 18.47 -9.47 -30.38
CA LEU A 350 17.63 -9.52 -29.16
C LEU A 350 17.45 -10.95 -28.65
N ILE A 351 17.28 -11.94 -29.52
CA ILE A 351 17.23 -13.36 -29.13
C ILE A 351 18.60 -13.77 -28.54
N ALA A 352 19.69 -13.41 -29.18
CA ALA A 352 21.01 -13.69 -28.66
C ALA A 352 21.28 -13.05 -27.30
N ALA A 353 20.85 -11.79 -27.11
CA ALA A 353 20.94 -11.07 -25.83
C ALA A 353 20.00 -11.65 -24.77
N SER A 354 18.83 -12.16 -25.14
CA SER A 354 17.85 -12.68 -24.19
C SER A 354 18.36 -13.90 -23.41
N ILE A 355 19.24 -14.72 -24.00
CA ILE A 355 19.82 -15.91 -23.34
C ILE A 355 20.64 -15.52 -22.11
N PRO A 356 21.69 -14.68 -22.20
CA PRO A 356 22.49 -14.28 -21.05
C PRO A 356 21.67 -13.46 -20.04
N LEU A 357 20.77 -12.57 -20.51
CA LEU A 357 19.92 -11.78 -19.64
C LEU A 357 18.94 -12.65 -18.83
N THR A 358 18.32 -13.66 -19.46
CA THR A 358 17.49 -14.62 -18.74
C THR A 358 18.28 -15.41 -17.71
N LYS A 359 19.51 -15.83 -18.04
CA LYS A 359 20.39 -16.51 -17.08
C LYS A 359 20.75 -15.59 -15.91
N SER A 360 21.03 -14.31 -16.17
CA SER A 360 21.31 -13.31 -15.13
C SER A 360 20.09 -13.11 -14.23
N ALA A 361 18.92 -12.86 -14.80
CA ALA A 361 17.67 -12.70 -14.05
C ALA A 361 17.37 -13.94 -13.18
N ARG A 362 17.57 -15.15 -13.71
CA ARG A 362 17.42 -16.40 -12.94
C ARG A 362 18.45 -16.57 -11.83
N ARG A 363 19.70 -16.19 -12.08
CA ARG A 363 20.76 -16.24 -11.05
C ARG A 363 20.42 -15.31 -9.87
N PHE A 364 19.87 -14.14 -10.16
CA PHE A 364 19.39 -13.20 -9.15
C PHE A 364 18.15 -13.73 -8.42
N ALA A 365 17.11 -14.15 -9.14
CA ALA A 365 15.82 -14.53 -8.56
C ALA A 365 15.91 -15.81 -7.71
N ARG A 366 16.65 -16.82 -8.16
CA ARG A 366 16.66 -18.16 -7.55
C ARG A 366 16.95 -18.17 -6.04
N PRO A 367 17.99 -17.52 -5.50
CA PRO A 367 18.26 -17.54 -4.06
C PRO A 367 17.18 -16.79 -3.25
N MET A 368 16.62 -15.72 -3.80
CA MET A 368 15.64 -14.89 -3.10
C MET A 368 14.23 -15.48 -3.09
N LEU A 369 13.91 -16.33 -4.07
CA LEU A 369 12.60 -16.98 -4.19
C LEU A 369 12.56 -18.37 -3.56
N GLN A 370 13.58 -18.74 -2.77
CA GLN A 370 13.56 -20.03 -2.06
C GLN A 370 12.50 -19.98 -0.95
N PRO A 371 11.62 -20.99 -0.89
CA PRO A 371 10.72 -21.15 0.24
C PRO A 371 11.51 -21.30 1.54
N ILE A 372 11.01 -20.70 2.60
CA ILE A 372 11.54 -20.87 3.96
C ILE A 372 10.56 -21.62 4.83
N ASP A 373 11.08 -22.33 5.83
CA ASP A 373 10.27 -22.81 6.94
C ASP A 373 10.10 -21.66 7.94
N ILE A 374 8.98 -20.95 7.82
CA ILE A 374 8.69 -19.81 8.66
C ILE A 374 8.69 -20.14 10.15
N ALA A 375 8.34 -21.39 10.52
CA ALA A 375 8.32 -21.82 11.91
C ALA A 375 9.68 -21.79 12.60
N GLN A 376 10.78 -21.76 11.83
CA GLN A 376 12.14 -21.65 12.33
C GLN A 376 12.59 -20.19 12.51
N THR A 377 11.82 -19.22 12.01
CA THR A 377 12.19 -17.81 12.07
C THR A 377 11.88 -17.22 13.44
N ILE A 378 12.68 -16.23 13.87
CA ILE A 378 12.47 -15.54 15.15
C ILE A 378 11.15 -14.75 15.11
N GLN A 379 10.80 -14.17 13.97
CA GLN A 379 9.56 -13.45 13.74
C GLN A 379 8.34 -14.32 14.06
N TYR A 380 8.26 -15.50 13.46
CA TYR A 380 7.15 -16.43 13.69
C TYR A 380 7.07 -16.91 15.15
N LYS A 381 8.23 -17.19 15.76
CA LYS A 381 8.29 -17.60 17.16
C LYS A 381 7.81 -16.50 18.10
N THR A 382 8.18 -15.25 17.83
CA THR A 382 7.75 -14.05 18.57
C THR A 382 6.25 -13.86 18.43
N ASP A 383 5.73 -13.91 17.22
CA ASP A 383 4.29 -13.79 16.93
C ASP A 383 3.47 -14.87 17.63
N ARG A 384 3.89 -16.11 17.51
CA ARG A 384 3.23 -17.23 18.21
C ARG A 384 3.21 -17.04 19.70
N TRP A 385 4.34 -16.58 20.27
CA TRP A 385 4.41 -16.36 21.70
C TRP A 385 3.43 -15.28 22.17
N LEU A 386 3.40 -14.12 21.47
CA LEU A 386 2.45 -13.04 21.75
C LEU A 386 1.00 -13.52 21.65
N ASN A 387 0.66 -14.23 20.59
CA ASN A 387 -0.70 -14.74 20.38
C ASN A 387 -1.15 -15.75 21.44
N GLN A 388 -0.22 -16.58 21.96
CA GLN A 388 -0.50 -17.58 22.98
C GLN A 388 -0.56 -17.01 24.39
N ASN A 389 0.30 -16.05 24.72
CA ASN A 389 0.45 -15.54 26.08
C ASN A 389 -0.30 -14.23 26.34
N LEU A 390 -0.60 -13.46 25.29
CA LEU A 390 -1.33 -12.19 25.34
C LEU A 390 -2.48 -12.16 24.32
N PRO A 391 -3.39 -13.15 24.34
CA PRO A 391 -4.47 -13.23 23.36
C PRO A 391 -5.39 -12.01 23.43
N GLY A 392 -5.73 -11.43 22.27
CA GLY A 392 -6.58 -10.25 22.15
C GLY A 392 -5.97 -8.95 22.66
N SER A 393 -4.75 -8.96 23.17
CA SER A 393 -4.06 -7.77 23.67
C SER A 393 -3.36 -7.03 22.55
N ARG A 394 -3.38 -5.69 22.60
CA ARG A 394 -2.57 -4.85 21.71
C ARG A 394 -1.11 -4.89 22.12
N ALA A 395 -0.21 -5.01 21.14
CA ALA A 395 1.22 -4.89 21.33
C ALA A 395 1.82 -3.88 20.34
N MET A 396 2.91 -3.24 20.73
CA MET A 396 3.78 -2.59 19.77
C MET A 396 4.78 -3.61 19.25
N VAL A 397 4.48 -4.14 18.08
CA VAL A 397 5.35 -5.09 17.38
C VAL A 397 6.31 -4.29 16.50
N SER A 398 7.58 -4.68 16.45
CA SER A 398 8.60 -3.97 15.68
C SER A 398 9.50 -4.92 14.89
N GLY A 399 10.37 -4.35 14.04
CA GLY A 399 11.24 -5.12 13.18
C GLY A 399 10.51 -5.78 12.01
N ASP A 400 11.08 -6.84 11.46
CA ASP A 400 10.42 -7.64 10.42
C ASP A 400 9.14 -8.33 10.95
N THR A 401 9.10 -8.58 12.25
CA THR A 401 7.96 -9.17 12.96
C THR A 401 6.69 -8.33 12.79
N GLU A 402 6.80 -7.00 12.74
CA GLU A 402 5.67 -6.07 12.53
C GLU A 402 4.87 -6.41 11.25
N PHE A 403 5.57 -6.71 10.16
CA PHE A 403 4.94 -7.02 8.87
C PHE A 403 4.27 -8.40 8.88
N LEU A 404 4.88 -9.38 9.55
CA LEU A 404 4.38 -10.75 9.59
C LEU A 404 3.20 -10.95 10.55
N TYR A 405 3.15 -10.18 11.63
CA TYR A 405 2.29 -10.41 12.80
C TYR A 405 0.84 -10.75 12.45
N ASN A 406 0.19 -9.95 11.62
CA ASN A 406 -1.21 -10.17 11.28
C ASN A 406 -1.43 -11.13 10.09
N ALA A 407 -0.37 -11.61 9.45
CA ALA A 407 -0.48 -12.75 8.53
C ALA A 407 -0.82 -14.05 9.30
N ILE A 408 -0.49 -14.13 10.59
CA ILE A 408 -0.71 -15.32 11.43
C ILE A 408 -1.52 -15.07 12.72
N SER A 409 -1.64 -13.80 13.17
CA SER A 409 -2.37 -13.41 14.39
C SER A 409 -3.54 -12.47 14.07
N GLU A 410 -4.57 -12.47 14.95
CA GLU A 410 -5.67 -11.50 14.92
C GLU A 410 -5.53 -10.44 16.02
N ASN A 411 -4.48 -10.50 16.84
CA ASN A 411 -4.23 -9.50 17.85
C ASN A 411 -3.95 -8.13 17.21
N PRO A 412 -4.52 -7.04 17.74
CA PRO A 412 -4.22 -5.70 17.24
C PRO A 412 -2.78 -5.30 17.56
N GLN A 413 -2.19 -4.46 16.71
CA GLN A 413 -0.91 -3.83 16.99
C GLN A 413 -0.99 -2.30 16.91
N MET A 414 -0.08 -1.61 17.62
CA MET A 414 0.02 -0.16 17.60
C MET A 414 0.61 0.34 16.28
N SER A 415 1.52 -0.44 15.69
CA SER A 415 2.15 -0.24 14.38
C SER A 415 1.38 -0.98 13.28
N GLY A 416 2.00 -1.22 12.15
CA GLY A 416 1.43 -2.00 11.05
C GLY A 416 1.90 -1.53 9.68
N GLY A 417 1.85 -2.40 8.69
CA GLY A 417 2.58 -2.33 7.45
C GLY A 417 2.34 -1.15 6.50
N HIS A 418 1.40 -0.23 6.75
CA HIS A 418 1.13 0.90 5.84
C HIS A 418 0.90 2.22 6.58
N GLU A 419 1.90 3.11 6.51
CA GLU A 419 1.86 4.43 7.14
C GLU A 419 1.11 5.54 6.36
N PRO A 420 1.14 5.61 5.02
CA PRO A 420 0.69 6.81 4.29
C PRO A 420 -0.79 7.13 4.41
N THR A 421 -1.61 6.23 4.94
CA THR A 421 -3.06 6.36 5.03
C THR A 421 -3.59 6.23 6.46
N VAL A 422 -2.69 6.27 7.45
CA VAL A 422 -3.05 6.23 8.87
C VAL A 422 -3.82 7.49 9.27
N PRO A 423 -5.06 7.37 9.78
CA PRO A 423 -5.87 8.54 10.10
C PRO A 423 -5.37 9.29 11.35
N ASP A 424 -4.65 8.60 12.24
CA ASP A 424 -4.14 9.17 13.49
C ASP A 424 -2.66 9.53 13.39
N LEU A 425 -2.36 10.83 13.26
CA LEU A 425 -0.98 11.33 13.23
C LEU A 425 -0.27 11.25 14.56
N VAL A 426 -0.99 11.33 15.68
CA VAL A 426 -0.38 11.26 17.02
C VAL A 426 0.18 9.86 17.25
N ASN A 427 -0.52 8.82 16.80
CA ASN A 427 0.00 7.45 16.84
C ASN A 427 1.34 7.34 16.06
N ARG A 428 1.44 7.97 14.89
CA ARG A 428 2.69 7.97 14.10
C ARG A 428 3.82 8.72 14.79
N PHE A 429 3.54 9.87 15.41
CA PHE A 429 4.54 10.60 16.20
C PHE A 429 5.02 9.78 17.39
N ALA A 430 4.10 9.09 18.06
CA ALA A 430 4.42 8.21 19.18
C ALA A 430 5.32 7.04 18.74
N ILE A 431 4.97 6.34 17.66
CA ILE A 431 5.78 5.24 17.10
C ILE A 431 7.17 5.74 16.70
N TYR A 432 7.25 6.87 16.00
CA TYR A 432 8.52 7.46 15.57
C TYR A 432 9.40 7.79 16.79
N GLU A 433 8.84 8.43 17.83
CA GLU A 433 9.58 8.75 19.05
C GLU A 433 10.04 7.49 19.81
N ILE A 434 9.16 6.47 19.90
CA ILE A 434 9.52 5.20 20.54
C ILE A 434 10.69 4.53 19.79
N TYR A 435 10.77 4.64 18.46
CA TYR A 435 11.86 4.05 17.68
C TYR A 435 13.16 4.88 17.75
N THR A 436 13.07 6.21 17.64
CA THR A 436 14.24 7.05 17.37
C THR A 436 14.80 7.74 18.61
N ASP A 437 13.99 7.89 19.68
CA ASP A 437 14.35 8.61 20.91
C ASP A 437 14.89 10.02 20.65
N THR A 438 14.32 10.72 19.69
CA THR A 438 14.82 12.00 19.21
C THR A 438 14.79 13.03 20.34
N ALA A 439 15.98 13.40 20.87
CA ALA A 439 16.18 14.36 21.93
C ALA A 439 15.56 14.01 23.32
N ALA A 440 15.09 12.79 23.55
CA ALA A 440 14.58 12.36 24.86
C ALA A 440 15.71 12.07 25.88
N GLY A 441 16.90 11.71 25.39
CA GLY A 441 18.07 11.44 26.25
C GLY A 441 17.79 10.38 27.32
N ASP A 442 18.18 10.65 28.55
CA ASP A 442 17.98 9.73 29.70
C ASP A 442 16.49 9.47 30.02
N HIS A 443 15.57 10.24 29.47
CA HIS A 443 14.11 10.09 29.65
C HIS A 443 13.44 9.26 28.54
N ALA A 444 14.21 8.67 27.63
CA ALA A 444 13.69 7.94 26.47
C ALA A 444 12.74 6.80 26.86
N ALA A 445 13.08 6.02 27.90
CA ALA A 445 12.23 4.96 28.41
C ALA A 445 10.90 5.49 28.97
N ASP A 446 10.94 6.59 29.75
CA ASP A 446 9.74 7.20 30.35
C ASP A 446 8.81 7.77 29.30
N VAL A 447 9.34 8.50 28.32
CA VAL A 447 8.55 9.05 27.19
C VAL A 447 7.90 7.93 26.40
N SER A 448 8.69 6.90 26.06
CA SER A 448 8.18 5.73 25.35
C SER A 448 7.08 4.99 26.13
N LEU A 449 7.26 4.83 27.45
CA LEU A 449 6.27 4.17 28.31
C LEU A 449 4.94 4.95 28.38
N ILE A 450 5.00 6.29 28.39
CA ILE A 450 3.81 7.12 28.34
C ILE A 450 3.02 6.84 27.04
N TRP A 451 3.69 6.82 25.90
CA TRP A 451 3.04 6.54 24.62
C TRP A 451 2.50 5.11 24.54
N LEU A 452 3.29 4.12 24.97
CA LEU A 452 2.86 2.72 24.97
C LEU A 452 1.59 2.51 25.80
N LYS A 453 1.50 3.15 26.99
CA LYS A 453 0.30 3.11 27.84
C LYS A 453 -0.87 3.89 27.24
N ALA A 454 -0.61 5.07 26.68
CA ALA A 454 -1.64 5.91 26.07
C ALA A 454 -2.36 5.20 24.91
N PHE A 455 -1.62 4.41 24.11
CA PHE A 455 -2.17 3.62 23.01
C PHE A 455 -2.52 2.17 23.37
N GLY A 456 -2.54 1.82 24.65
CA GLY A 456 -3.10 0.57 25.13
C GLY A 456 -2.26 -0.68 24.89
N ASN A 457 -0.94 -0.54 24.76
CA ASN A 457 -0.08 -1.69 24.55
C ASN A 457 0.16 -2.49 25.83
N SER A 458 0.14 -3.81 25.74
CA SER A 458 0.46 -4.75 26.83
C SER A 458 1.90 -5.26 26.75
N ALA A 459 2.51 -5.17 25.58
CA ALA A 459 3.90 -5.55 25.33
C ALA A 459 4.52 -4.69 24.22
N VAL A 460 5.86 -4.66 24.21
CA VAL A 460 6.67 -4.13 23.10
C VAL A 460 7.73 -5.17 22.74
N THR A 461 7.92 -5.39 21.42
CA THR A 461 9.00 -6.26 20.91
C THR A 461 10.16 -5.39 20.44
N ILE A 462 11.38 -5.81 20.73
CA ILE A 462 12.60 -5.08 20.33
C ILE A 462 13.61 -6.07 19.75
N PRO A 463 13.86 -6.02 18.43
CA PRO A 463 15.03 -6.65 17.84
C PRO A 463 16.27 -5.78 18.15
N ALA A 464 17.26 -6.31 18.88
CA ALA A 464 18.50 -5.63 19.17
C ALA A 464 19.55 -5.89 18.09
N GLU A 465 20.80 -5.41 18.27
CA GLU A 465 21.82 -5.34 17.21
C GLU A 465 22.23 -6.69 16.62
N LYS A 466 22.10 -7.78 17.38
CA LYS A 466 22.46 -9.15 16.94
C LYS A 466 21.25 -9.99 16.56
N SER A 467 20.04 -9.39 16.56
CA SER A 467 18.85 -10.06 16.06
C SER A 467 19.05 -10.53 14.63
N ARG A 468 18.38 -11.62 14.27
CA ARG A 468 18.34 -12.12 12.88
C ARG A 468 17.32 -11.40 12.00
N GLU A 469 16.57 -10.47 12.57
CA GLU A 469 15.71 -9.61 11.76
C GLU A 469 16.56 -8.69 10.87
N ASN A 470 16.05 -8.31 9.69
CA ASN A 470 16.79 -7.40 8.81
C ASN A 470 16.48 -5.93 9.12
N TYR A 471 15.34 -5.66 9.75
CA TYR A 471 14.89 -4.31 10.09
C TYR A 471 14.98 -4.08 11.60
N HIS A 472 15.82 -3.14 12.01
CA HIS A 472 16.04 -2.74 13.40
C HIS A 472 15.64 -1.28 13.56
N PRO A 473 14.37 -0.98 13.93
CA PRO A 473 13.89 0.40 13.99
C PRO A 473 14.39 1.19 15.20
N PHE A 474 14.79 0.53 16.29
CA PHE A 474 15.20 1.21 17.50
C PHE A 474 16.62 1.77 17.41
N THR A 475 16.77 3.08 17.66
CA THR A 475 18.09 3.71 17.80
C THR A 475 18.79 3.25 19.08
N HIS A 476 18.03 3.06 20.18
CA HIS A 476 18.53 2.57 21.46
C HIS A 476 17.72 1.35 21.92
N PRO A 477 18.03 0.14 21.41
CA PRO A 477 17.24 -1.06 21.71
C PRO A 477 17.27 -1.49 23.18
N HIS A 478 18.27 -1.06 23.94
CA HIS A 478 18.45 -1.40 25.36
C HIS A 478 17.81 -0.41 26.35
N LYS A 479 17.07 0.60 25.88
CA LYS A 479 16.50 1.65 26.75
C LYS A 479 15.53 1.14 27.82
N PHE A 480 14.94 -0.03 27.63
CA PHE A 480 14.02 -0.64 28.59
C PHE A 480 14.68 -1.66 29.51
N ASP A 481 15.98 -1.94 29.35
CA ASP A 481 16.70 -2.89 30.19
C ASP A 481 16.71 -2.41 31.66
N GLY A 482 16.25 -3.28 32.56
CA GLY A 482 16.05 -2.95 33.96
C GLY A 482 14.88 -2.01 34.30
N ALA A 483 14.26 -1.38 33.28
CA ALA A 483 13.11 -0.51 33.47
C ALA A 483 11.76 -1.26 33.32
N LEU A 484 11.70 -2.26 32.44
CA LEU A 484 10.50 -3.06 32.20
C LEU A 484 10.76 -4.55 32.45
N PRO A 485 9.72 -5.31 32.88
CA PRO A 485 9.82 -6.76 33.00
C PRO A 485 10.02 -7.42 31.65
N VAL A 486 11.01 -8.33 31.55
CA VAL A 486 11.23 -9.16 30.37
C VAL A 486 10.26 -10.33 30.40
N LEU A 487 9.46 -10.49 29.34
CA LEU A 487 8.56 -11.64 29.16
C LEU A 487 9.24 -12.77 28.40
N ARG A 488 10.08 -12.42 27.42
CA ARG A 488 10.85 -13.37 26.61
C ARG A 488 12.08 -12.69 26.05
N HIS A 489 13.16 -13.46 25.98
CA HIS A 489 14.38 -13.07 25.29
C HIS A 489 14.91 -14.28 24.50
N GLU A 490 15.10 -14.13 23.19
CA GLU A 490 15.61 -15.17 22.29
C GLU A 490 16.33 -14.53 21.09
N GLU A 491 17.53 -14.98 20.78
CA GLU A 491 18.32 -14.54 19.61
C GLU A 491 18.49 -13.01 19.51
N ASP A 492 18.66 -12.32 20.65
CA ASP A 492 18.76 -10.86 20.79
C ASP A 492 17.45 -10.10 20.51
N ASP A 493 16.33 -10.80 20.46
CA ASP A 493 14.98 -10.22 20.43
C ASP A 493 14.37 -10.29 21.82
N THR A 494 13.83 -9.17 22.29
CA THR A 494 13.24 -9.08 23.63
C THR A 494 11.79 -8.62 23.56
N ILE A 495 10.92 -9.31 24.29
CA ILE A 495 9.55 -8.89 24.54
C ILE A 495 9.50 -8.33 25.97
N PHE A 496 9.21 -7.05 26.11
CA PHE A 496 8.98 -6.41 27.40
C PHE A 496 7.50 -6.28 27.70
N ALA A 497 7.12 -6.52 28.97
CA ALA A 497 5.78 -6.21 29.45
C ALA A 497 5.62 -4.71 29.65
N ILE A 498 4.46 -4.18 29.28
CA ILE A 498 4.05 -2.84 29.64
C ILE A 498 3.14 -2.95 30.87
N PRO A 499 3.61 -2.52 32.07
CA PRO A 499 2.80 -2.57 33.27
C PRO A 499 1.55 -1.70 33.13
N ARG A 500 0.38 -2.34 33.14
CA ARG A 500 -0.93 -1.68 33.06
C ARG A 500 -1.84 -2.23 34.14
N ARG A 501 -2.69 -1.34 34.69
CA ARG A 501 -3.72 -1.74 35.65
C ARG A 501 -4.78 -2.65 35.01
N SER A 502 -5.14 -2.42 33.74
CA SER A 502 -6.12 -3.20 33.00
C SER A 502 -5.64 -3.41 31.56
N ASN A 503 -5.86 -4.61 31.02
CA ASN A 503 -5.61 -4.94 29.62
C ASN A 503 -6.76 -4.52 28.69
N SER A 504 -7.89 -4.06 29.24
CA SER A 504 -8.98 -3.50 28.44
C SER A 504 -8.50 -2.26 27.65
N LEU A 505 -9.08 -2.06 26.48
CA LEU A 505 -8.89 -0.82 25.70
C LEU A 505 -9.95 0.25 26.08
N ALA A 506 -10.89 -0.04 26.99
CA ALA A 506 -11.85 0.93 27.51
C ALA A 506 -11.53 1.28 28.97
N HIS A 507 -11.58 2.57 29.30
CA HIS A 507 -11.24 3.08 30.63
C HIS A 507 -12.22 4.18 31.06
N VAL A 508 -12.65 4.15 32.34
CA VAL A 508 -13.41 5.24 32.94
C VAL A 508 -12.43 6.30 33.43
N LEU A 509 -12.67 7.55 33.05
CA LEU A 509 -11.81 8.69 33.34
C LEU A 509 -12.60 9.89 33.88
N PRO A 510 -12.00 10.72 34.74
CA PRO A 510 -12.55 12.04 35.03
C PRO A 510 -12.38 12.95 33.81
N ARG A 511 -13.31 13.89 33.61
CA ARG A 511 -13.34 14.78 32.41
C ARG A 511 -12.04 15.55 32.19
N ASN A 512 -11.37 15.98 33.24
CA ASN A 512 -10.12 16.76 33.20
C ASN A 512 -8.89 15.93 32.82
N ALA A 513 -9.00 14.61 32.79
CA ALA A 513 -7.89 13.73 32.38
C ALA A 513 -7.89 13.43 30.86
N VAL A 514 -8.99 13.73 30.16
CA VAL A 514 -9.05 13.56 28.71
C VAL A 514 -8.08 14.53 28.02
N VAL A 515 -7.29 14.05 27.09
CA VAL A 515 -6.35 14.87 26.32
C VAL A 515 -7.14 15.85 25.45
N SER A 516 -7.06 17.13 25.78
CA SER A 516 -7.84 18.19 25.13
C SER A 516 -7.16 18.83 23.93
N ARG A 517 -5.84 18.68 23.83
CA ARG A 517 -4.98 19.25 22.79
C ARG A 517 -4.19 18.14 22.09
N GLU A 518 -4.15 18.18 20.79
CA GLU A 518 -3.30 17.27 20.00
C GLU A 518 -1.80 17.55 20.28
N PRO A 519 -1.01 16.54 20.66
CA PRO A 519 0.44 16.64 20.72
C PRO A 519 1.03 16.99 19.36
N ILE A 520 2.01 17.89 19.34
CA ILE A 520 2.58 18.41 18.09
C ILE A 520 3.81 17.60 17.61
N HIS A 521 4.40 16.78 18.47
CA HIS A 521 5.49 15.85 18.16
C HIS A 521 5.63 14.80 19.28
N GLY A 522 6.48 13.80 19.08
CA GLY A 522 6.65 12.68 20.01
C GLY A 522 7.15 13.04 21.43
N LEU A 523 7.85 14.16 21.59
CA LEU A 523 8.29 14.65 22.92
C LEU A 523 7.21 15.46 23.65
N ASP A 524 6.11 15.82 23.01
CA ASP A 524 5.01 16.61 23.61
C ASP A 524 4.10 15.73 24.47
N VAL A 525 4.67 15.12 25.52
CA VAL A 525 3.96 14.19 26.41
C VAL A 525 3.24 14.86 27.59
N ASP A 526 3.46 16.16 27.84
CA ASP A 526 2.84 16.83 28.97
C ASP A 526 1.31 16.79 28.97
N PRO A 527 0.58 16.98 27.84
CA PRO A 527 -0.87 16.82 27.80
C PRO A 527 -1.32 15.36 27.98
N VAL A 528 -0.41 14.38 27.78
CA VAL A 528 -0.70 12.95 27.85
C VAL A 528 -0.53 12.39 29.26
N ARG A 529 0.36 12.98 30.08
CA ARG A 529 0.65 12.52 31.44
C ARG A 529 -0.58 12.40 32.34
N PRO A 530 -1.49 13.40 32.42
CA PRO A 530 -2.70 13.27 33.23
C PRO A 530 -3.62 12.13 32.78
N TYR A 531 -3.69 11.90 31.46
CA TYR A 531 -4.46 10.81 30.86
C TYR A 531 -3.88 9.45 31.32
N VAL A 532 -2.59 9.23 31.14
CA VAL A 532 -1.93 7.99 31.56
C VAL A 532 -2.03 7.78 33.07
N ALA A 533 -1.88 8.84 33.88
CA ALA A 533 -2.07 8.75 35.32
C ALA A 533 -3.49 8.29 35.70
N ALA A 534 -4.51 8.78 35.00
CA ALA A 534 -5.89 8.36 35.23
C ALA A 534 -6.19 6.92 34.78
N LEU A 535 -5.50 6.41 33.74
CA LEU A 535 -5.60 5.00 33.33
C LEU A 535 -5.10 4.05 34.45
N GLU A 536 -4.12 4.49 35.20
CA GLU A 536 -3.47 3.70 36.26
C GLU A 536 -4.07 3.96 37.67
N ASP A 537 -4.99 4.92 37.80
CA ASP A 537 -5.61 5.28 39.09
C ASP A 537 -6.48 4.12 39.63
N PRO A 538 -6.12 3.51 40.77
CA PRO A 538 -6.89 2.42 41.36
C PRO A 538 -8.29 2.85 41.84
N ALA A 539 -8.53 4.15 42.01
CA ALA A 539 -9.84 4.68 42.40
C ALA A 539 -10.85 4.71 41.24
N MET A 540 -10.39 4.62 39.99
CA MET A 540 -11.26 4.57 38.82
C MET A 540 -11.87 3.19 38.65
N PRO A 541 -13.16 3.08 38.25
CA PRO A 541 -13.80 1.80 37.91
C PRO A 541 -13.08 1.12 36.75
N VAL A 542 -13.07 -0.21 36.77
CA VAL A 542 -12.61 -1.00 35.62
C VAL A 542 -13.71 -1.05 34.56
N ALA A 543 -13.35 -0.77 33.32
CA ALA A 543 -14.22 -0.98 32.16
C ALA A 543 -13.70 -2.19 31.36
N THR A 544 -14.59 -3.05 30.94
CA THR A 544 -14.29 -4.22 30.11
C THR A 544 -14.87 -4.01 28.72
N LEU A 545 -14.01 -3.99 27.71
CA LEU A 545 -14.42 -3.98 26.30
C LEU A 545 -14.30 -5.38 25.74
N THR A 546 -15.40 -5.89 25.20
CA THR A 546 -15.45 -7.19 24.53
C THR A 546 -15.86 -6.98 23.08
N TRP A 547 -15.00 -7.40 22.15
CA TRP A 547 -15.28 -7.35 20.72
C TRP A 547 -16.08 -8.58 20.26
N GLN A 548 -17.17 -8.38 19.49
CA GLN A 548 -17.98 -9.42 18.87
C GLN A 548 -17.67 -9.57 17.37
N GLY A 549 -16.68 -8.90 16.88
CA GLY A 549 -16.20 -8.87 15.50
C GLY A 549 -15.39 -7.61 15.27
N PRO A 550 -14.89 -7.38 14.07
CA PRO A 550 -14.06 -6.21 13.78
C PRO A 550 -14.77 -4.87 14.04
N SER A 551 -16.08 -4.80 13.74
CA SER A 551 -16.85 -3.55 13.73
C SER A 551 -17.81 -3.40 14.91
N ARG A 552 -17.78 -4.31 15.91
CA ARG A 552 -18.73 -4.29 17.05
C ARG A 552 -18.06 -4.65 18.35
N GLY A 553 -18.39 -3.92 19.40
CA GLY A 553 -17.92 -4.18 20.76
C GLY A 553 -18.92 -3.71 21.82
N THR A 554 -18.87 -4.32 23.00
CA THR A 554 -19.67 -3.94 24.15
C THR A 554 -18.74 -3.57 25.30
N ILE A 555 -18.98 -2.42 25.92
CA ILE A 555 -18.26 -1.94 27.10
C ILE A 555 -19.17 -2.10 28.31
N VAL A 556 -18.69 -2.79 29.34
CA VAL A 556 -19.37 -2.93 30.63
C VAL A 556 -18.52 -2.31 31.72
N THR A 557 -19.14 -1.43 32.53
CA THR A 557 -18.47 -0.75 33.63
C THR A 557 -19.45 -0.27 34.70
N THR A 558 -18.94 0.34 35.75
CA THR A 558 -19.72 1.17 36.70
C THR A 558 -19.15 2.58 36.64
N MET A 559 -19.99 3.60 36.64
CA MET A 559 -19.48 4.98 36.55
C MET A 559 -20.41 6.00 37.16
N LYS A 560 -19.89 7.21 37.36
CA LYS A 560 -20.63 8.38 37.80
C LYS A 560 -21.02 9.26 36.59
N PRO A 561 -22.04 10.11 36.68
CA PRO A 561 -22.50 10.93 35.55
C PRO A 561 -21.50 11.97 35.02
N ASP A 562 -20.53 12.36 35.85
CA ASP A 562 -19.47 13.31 35.53
C ASP A 562 -18.23 12.67 34.89
N GLN A 563 -18.15 11.33 34.86
CA GLN A 563 -17.06 10.55 34.24
C GLN A 563 -17.30 10.34 32.75
N LEU A 564 -16.25 9.97 32.04
CA LEU A 564 -16.25 9.63 30.62
C LEU A 564 -15.65 8.23 30.43
N ILE A 565 -15.95 7.61 29.31
CA ILE A 565 -15.28 6.41 28.85
C ILE A 565 -14.34 6.81 27.71
N SER A 566 -13.04 6.57 27.88
CA SER A 566 -12.06 6.60 26.80
C SER A 566 -11.89 5.20 26.23
N VAL A 567 -11.91 5.10 24.91
CA VAL A 567 -11.62 3.84 24.20
C VAL A 567 -10.35 4.03 23.39
N GLN A 568 -9.33 3.25 23.72
CA GLN A 568 -8.00 3.30 23.08
C GLN A 568 -8.04 2.67 21.67
N GLU A 569 -8.97 3.15 20.86
CA GLU A 569 -9.17 2.78 19.46
C GLU A 569 -9.31 4.06 18.64
N THR A 570 -8.77 4.09 17.44
CA THR A 570 -8.77 5.28 16.58
C THR A 570 -10.18 5.77 16.30
N TYR A 571 -10.40 7.06 16.48
CA TYR A 571 -11.66 7.69 16.10
C TYR A 571 -11.82 7.76 14.58
N ALA A 572 -13.01 7.39 14.11
CA ALA A 572 -13.44 7.66 12.75
C ALA A 572 -14.94 8.02 12.73
N PRO A 573 -15.42 8.84 11.76
CA PRO A 573 -16.80 9.34 11.75
C PRO A 573 -17.89 8.26 11.62
N GLY A 574 -17.51 7.00 11.33
CA GLY A 574 -18.43 5.85 11.25
C GLY A 574 -18.80 5.24 12.60
N TRP A 575 -18.08 5.56 13.69
CA TRP A 575 -18.39 5.02 15.01
C TRP A 575 -19.70 5.56 15.57
N ARG A 576 -20.49 4.66 16.13
CA ARG A 576 -21.75 4.93 16.86
C ARG A 576 -21.69 4.22 18.20
N ALA A 577 -22.26 4.83 19.22
CA ALA A 577 -22.38 4.27 20.56
C ALA A 577 -23.81 4.38 21.06
N THR A 578 -24.32 3.36 21.75
CA THR A 578 -25.65 3.37 22.38
C THR A 578 -25.57 2.77 23.79
N SER A 579 -26.44 3.29 24.70
CA SER A 579 -26.68 2.66 26.01
C SER A 579 -28.17 2.43 26.11
N GLY A 580 -28.58 1.15 26.07
CA GLY A 580 -29.98 0.81 25.87
C GLY A 580 -30.51 1.40 24.55
N SER A 581 -31.57 2.24 24.66
CA SER A 581 -32.16 2.92 23.49
C SER A 581 -31.57 4.32 23.22
N SER A 582 -30.66 4.81 24.06
CA SER A 582 -30.11 6.16 23.96
C SER A 582 -28.82 6.18 23.13
N GLU A 583 -28.76 7.04 22.13
CA GLU A 583 -27.53 7.29 21.36
C GLU A 583 -26.56 8.15 22.16
N ILE A 584 -25.29 7.76 22.19
CA ILE A 584 -24.20 8.46 22.85
C ILE A 584 -23.28 9.06 21.79
N PRO A 585 -23.02 10.37 21.81
CA PRO A 585 -22.06 10.99 20.89
C PRO A 585 -20.66 10.42 21.08
N VAL A 586 -20.07 9.89 19.99
CA VAL A 586 -18.67 9.49 19.94
C VAL A 586 -17.85 10.71 19.53
N ARG A 587 -16.85 11.07 20.33
CA ARG A 587 -16.00 12.25 20.10
C ARG A 587 -14.53 11.81 19.96
N LYS A 588 -13.77 12.60 19.22
CA LYS A 588 -12.32 12.49 19.13
C LYS A 588 -11.68 13.27 20.26
N ASP A 589 -10.69 12.69 20.95
CA ASP A 589 -9.81 13.41 21.90
C ASP A 589 -8.55 13.96 21.21
N GLY A 590 -7.63 14.54 22.00
CA GLY A 590 -6.37 15.06 21.51
C GLY A 590 -5.38 13.98 21.03
N LEU A 591 -5.58 12.72 21.43
CA LEU A 591 -4.76 11.59 20.94
C LEU A 591 -5.30 10.96 19.66
N GLY A 592 -6.46 11.40 19.17
CA GLY A 592 -7.11 10.73 18.05
C GLY A 592 -7.98 9.54 18.46
N LEU A 593 -8.17 9.30 19.74
CA LEU A 593 -8.92 8.17 20.28
C LEU A 593 -10.40 8.54 20.53
N MET A 594 -11.23 7.52 20.81
CA MET A 594 -12.65 7.73 21.05
C MET A 594 -12.94 8.08 22.51
N VAL A 595 -13.84 9.04 22.71
CA VAL A 595 -14.39 9.43 24.04
C VAL A 595 -15.91 9.42 24.00
N LEU A 596 -16.51 8.80 25.03
CA LEU A 596 -17.94 8.61 25.19
C LEU A 596 -18.43 9.24 26.49
N ALA A 597 -19.62 9.84 26.49
CA ALA A 597 -20.27 10.43 27.67
C ALA A 597 -21.65 9.80 27.88
N PRO A 598 -21.74 8.57 28.40
CA PRO A 598 -23.03 7.87 28.55
C PRO A 598 -23.89 8.42 29.68
N HIS A 599 -23.35 9.25 30.59
CA HIS A 599 -24.06 9.85 31.74
C HIS A 599 -24.73 8.81 32.68
N CYS A 600 -24.20 7.58 32.73
CA CYS A 600 -24.70 6.56 33.65
C CYS A 600 -24.44 6.94 35.11
N ASN A 601 -25.31 6.48 36.02
CA ASN A 601 -25.11 6.54 37.45
C ASN A 601 -25.20 5.11 38.03
N GLY A 602 -24.08 4.45 38.22
CA GLY A 602 -23.97 3.02 38.58
C GLY A 602 -23.59 2.15 37.39
N PRO A 603 -24.15 0.93 37.25
CA PRO A 603 -23.86 0.02 36.14
C PRO A 603 -24.14 0.68 34.78
N CYS A 604 -23.21 0.52 33.86
CA CYS A 604 -23.27 1.12 32.54
C CYS A 604 -22.83 0.11 31.49
N GLU A 605 -23.68 -0.08 30.48
CA GLU A 605 -23.39 -0.88 29.30
C GLU A 605 -23.49 -0.01 28.06
N VAL A 606 -22.46 -0.06 27.22
CA VAL A 606 -22.38 0.73 25.98
C VAL A 606 -22.02 -0.18 24.83
N ASP A 607 -22.90 -0.23 23.82
CA ASP A 607 -22.66 -0.91 22.58
C ASP A 607 -21.99 0.03 21.58
N LEU A 608 -20.86 -0.40 21.03
CA LEU A 608 -20.11 0.26 19.97
C LEU A 608 -20.35 -0.44 18.64
N ARG A 609 -20.55 0.36 17.59
CA ARG A 609 -20.65 -0.15 16.23
C ARG A 609 -20.02 0.80 15.24
N PHE A 610 -19.16 0.27 14.37
CA PHE A 610 -18.66 1.00 13.20
C PHE A 610 -19.58 0.78 12.00
N GLY A 611 -19.88 1.84 11.26
CA GLY A 611 -20.74 1.79 10.07
C GLY A 611 -20.38 2.89 9.08
N ALA A 612 -21.13 2.96 8.00
CA ALA A 612 -20.91 3.96 6.97
C ALA A 612 -21.12 5.38 7.53
N SER A 613 -20.12 6.24 7.34
CA SER A 613 -20.22 7.69 7.56
C SER A 613 -21.13 8.33 6.50
N ALA A 614 -21.50 9.62 6.70
CA ALA A 614 -22.26 10.38 5.70
C ALA A 614 -21.51 10.46 4.35
N GLU A 615 -20.19 10.64 4.39
CA GLU A 615 -19.33 10.63 3.20
C GLU A 615 -19.36 9.26 2.51
N ALA A 616 -19.20 8.17 3.25
CA ALA A 616 -19.26 6.81 2.71
C ALA A 616 -20.63 6.53 2.04
N TRP A 617 -21.73 7.01 2.60
CA TRP A 617 -23.05 6.92 1.97
C TRP A 617 -23.12 7.72 0.67
N LEU A 618 -22.61 8.96 0.66
CA LEU A 618 -22.54 9.79 -0.55
C LEU A 618 -21.72 9.07 -1.65
N CYS A 619 -20.55 8.55 -1.30
CA CYS A 619 -19.71 7.81 -2.24
C CYS A 619 -20.40 6.56 -2.81
N ARG A 620 -21.17 5.82 -1.99
CA ARG A 620 -21.98 4.67 -2.46
C ARG A 620 -23.08 5.10 -3.44
N ILE A 621 -23.73 6.22 -3.20
CA ILE A 621 -24.73 6.80 -4.11
C ILE A 621 -24.07 7.20 -5.44
N LEU A 622 -22.94 7.91 -5.38
CA LEU A 622 -22.16 8.31 -6.57
C LEU A 622 -21.69 7.10 -7.38
N CYS A 623 -21.18 6.06 -6.72
CA CYS A 623 -20.80 4.81 -7.35
C CYS A 623 -21.98 4.13 -8.06
N THR A 624 -23.16 4.12 -7.42
CA THR A 624 -24.37 3.57 -8.01
C THR A 624 -24.79 4.34 -9.27
N ILE A 625 -24.78 5.67 -9.20
CA ILE A 625 -25.07 6.56 -10.34
C ILE A 625 -24.09 6.31 -11.48
N ALA A 626 -22.78 6.26 -11.18
CA ALA A 626 -21.75 5.98 -12.18
C ALA A 626 -21.96 4.61 -12.85
N SER A 627 -22.28 3.58 -12.07
CA SER A 627 -22.55 2.23 -12.57
C SER A 627 -23.73 2.21 -13.53
N LEU A 628 -24.85 2.86 -13.18
CA LEU A 628 -26.01 2.98 -14.03
C LEU A 628 -25.71 3.77 -15.32
N THR A 629 -24.96 4.87 -15.20
CA THR A 629 -24.55 5.69 -16.35
C THR A 629 -23.73 4.88 -17.34
N ILE A 630 -22.75 4.09 -16.87
CA ILE A 630 -21.90 3.25 -17.73
C ILE A 630 -22.71 2.16 -18.45
N LEU A 631 -23.76 1.62 -17.82
CA LEU A 631 -24.61 0.59 -18.40
C LEU A 631 -25.61 1.13 -19.43
N ILE A 632 -26.02 2.39 -19.31
CA ILE A 632 -27.05 3.01 -20.15
C ILE A 632 -26.42 3.71 -21.37
N LEU A 633 -25.33 4.46 -21.20
CA LEU A 633 -24.71 5.25 -22.28
C LEU A 633 -24.33 4.46 -23.53
N PRO A 634 -23.76 3.23 -23.45
CA PRO A 634 -23.44 2.46 -24.66
C PRO A 634 -24.65 1.98 -25.46
N ARG A 635 -25.86 2.11 -24.91
CA ARG A 635 -27.13 1.74 -25.62
C ARG A 635 -27.75 2.91 -26.35
N LEU A 636 -27.21 4.12 -26.14
CA LEU A 636 -27.69 5.36 -26.74
C LEU A 636 -26.78 5.84 -27.90
N GLU A 637 -25.57 5.21 -28.08
CA GLU A 637 -24.70 5.37 -29.26
C GLU A 637 -24.95 4.23 -30.27
#